data_9d749ff9755c5b596a048c1a751e6792
#
_entry.id   9d749ff9755c5b596a048c1a751e6792
#
_cell.length_a   1.000
_cell.length_b   1.000
_cell.length_c   1.000
_cell.angle_alpha   90.00
_cell.angle_beta   90.00
_cell.angle_gamma   90.00
#
_symmetry.space_group_name_H-M   'P 1'
#
loop_
_entity.id
_entity.type
_entity.pdbx_description
1 polymer ?
#
loop_
_entity_poly.entity_id
_entity_poly.type
_entity_poly.pdbx_seq_one_letter_code
_entity_poly.pdbx_strand_id
1 'polypeptide(L)'
;MKNNLLLKLFVALSLVLAMPFMVMAEEPAASWIAFPEKSDGESVDTLRYLRKDFTVKENLQQATIYHFTDDEGVVYLDGTALPGSRVTRPGKNIQAFEVTDLLTAGDHTVGVRALNHGGPRGTILRLNLVYSDGTQEDVFSDESWGALDKQADGWCKTGFAGEVQEPVCFGVGAIPPWGTLIDMDFFYNADALANIQKVKRERDERIAVLAEKIAQEPREESKIIYRNGLPLIQIGEKEYTPMIYMSHFWQGFDSNPDFVKNVEHFRDAGIHLYGIGVEVSDVWSDYGKYDFSPAKEKIARMLDIDPEARFLFCIGAYQAPKWWVMDNQDELVRYANAEVNFKENDTNRNCAQPSYASEIWCTEFSECVRLLVEYLEATPYASRIFGYRIDSGVYLEWHYYGMGGFEPDVSEPMNRAFRKWLAKEYGTDEALQSAWGHPSATIISAHMPGQAAREHNGAGSIRDPQIDRAAVDSLRCMSECLTNLMLKVDHVAKEASHRKALVGNFCGYFFGMNFPAEGWHLENRRILASPDVDFQAQPPCYDRRFRDFGGGEPTRSLAESYRLHGKLNLVEWDTRTHVVTERVYSYGDNPTDSVNLLARDFSQSLIRGTGFWYFDFGQGWYEDPLIGEYLKKLQPIRQNAADCSSVAKVALVGDLESVFYHGVEKINATITSSINGTLDLLTHAGAPFDAIASTDIGLPGLPDYQVYIFMNLCYLTPEHQVTIERLRKAGKTLVWLYAPGYLTADGASLESLEATTGMKITMLPDDPEAQPNLLRPFFRATDAKKFHQGYRKKLADGSTSYYFPNGRLDAATLRELLKTEGIHIYGGDATTSLYANGNYLMISTSDAGNQTLRFPQKVRLLQLLPERKEIPGSADSFTIKAARRTTYLFQYFTE
;
A
#
# COMPACT_ATOMS: atom_id res chain seq x y z
N MET A 1 -5.33 -55.52 41.49
CA MET A 1 -5.03 -55.53 40.05
C MET A 1 -4.18 -54.32 39.61
N LYS A 2 -3.23 -53.83 40.41
CA LYS A 2 -2.33 -52.71 40.01
C LYS A 2 -0.83 -53.07 40.01
N ASN A 3 -0.46 -54.30 40.40
CA ASN A 3 0.96 -54.72 40.52
C ASN A 3 1.52 -55.53 39.35
N ASN A 4 0.73 -55.82 38.30
CA ASN A 4 1.24 -56.61 37.17
C ASN A 4 1.57 -55.75 35.92
N LEU A 5 1.39 -54.44 35.95
CA LEU A 5 1.71 -53.57 34.81
C LEU A 5 3.14 -53.01 34.90
N LEU A 6 3.66 -52.81 36.12
CA LEU A 6 5.03 -52.31 36.36
C LEU A 6 6.11 -53.36 36.08
N LEU A 7 5.80 -54.68 36.26
CA LEU A 7 6.75 -55.74 36.01
C LEU A 7 6.90 -56.07 34.50
N LYS A 8 5.89 -55.80 33.70
CA LYS A 8 5.95 -55.93 32.21
C LYS A 8 6.64 -54.77 31.53
N LEU A 9 6.65 -53.58 32.13
CA LEU A 9 7.43 -52.43 31.64
C LEU A 9 8.94 -52.58 31.93
N PHE A 10 9.32 -53.22 33.04
CA PHE A 10 10.71 -53.42 33.39
C PHE A 10 11.42 -54.53 32.60
N VAL A 11 10.67 -55.54 32.09
CA VAL A 11 11.22 -56.61 31.23
C VAL A 11 11.29 -56.12 29.77
N ALA A 12 10.44 -55.20 29.32
CA ALA A 12 10.55 -54.57 27.99
C ALA A 12 11.71 -53.55 27.89
N LEU A 13 12.05 -52.88 29.00
CA LEU A 13 13.16 -51.91 29.04
C LEU A 13 14.54 -52.58 29.15
N SER A 14 14.65 -53.81 29.65
CA SER A 14 15.90 -54.56 29.80
C SER A 14 16.29 -55.35 28.56
N LEU A 15 15.37 -55.48 27.54
CA LEU A 15 15.67 -56.14 26.24
C LEU A 15 16.06 -55.16 25.14
N VAL A 16 15.91 -53.86 25.37
CA VAL A 16 16.38 -52.82 24.45
C VAL A 16 17.82 -52.34 24.77
N LEU A 17 18.39 -52.77 25.90
CA LEU A 17 19.74 -52.37 26.35
C LEU A 17 20.86 -53.37 26.01
N ALA A 18 20.58 -54.37 25.14
CA ALA A 18 21.58 -55.34 24.73
C ALA A 18 21.74 -55.51 23.22
N MET A 19 21.42 -54.46 22.43
CA MET A 19 21.95 -54.33 21.11
C MET A 19 23.33 -53.63 21.18
N PRO A 20 24.37 -54.18 20.53
CA PRO A 20 25.61 -53.44 20.45
C PRO A 20 25.33 -52.12 19.73
N PHE A 21 25.68 -51.00 20.32
CA PHE A 21 25.80 -49.77 19.58
C PHE A 21 26.83 -50.04 18.47
N MET A 22 26.37 -50.39 17.30
CA MET A 22 27.14 -50.15 16.09
C MET A 22 27.24 -48.61 16.05
N VAL A 23 28.40 -48.08 16.37
CA VAL A 23 28.79 -46.75 15.93
C VAL A 23 28.77 -46.81 14.40
N MET A 24 27.60 -46.46 13.82
CA MET A 24 27.55 -46.06 12.44
C MET A 24 28.48 -44.83 12.36
N ALA A 25 29.53 -44.94 11.55
CA ALA A 25 30.30 -43.74 11.20
C ALA A 25 29.26 -42.73 10.71
N GLU A 26 29.17 -41.60 11.36
CA GLU A 26 28.31 -40.50 10.87
C GLU A 26 28.74 -40.24 9.42
N GLU A 27 27.78 -40.38 8.48
CA GLU A 27 28.07 -39.99 7.10
C GLU A 27 28.43 -38.49 7.10
N PRO A 28 29.50 -38.08 6.39
CA PRO A 28 29.93 -36.72 6.34
C PRO A 28 28.75 -35.82 5.83
N ALA A 29 28.41 -34.80 6.60
CA ALA A 29 27.29 -33.95 6.30
C ALA A 29 27.66 -32.49 6.55
N ALA A 30 27.03 -31.56 5.77
CA ALA A 30 27.25 -30.12 5.90
C ALA A 30 26.75 -29.58 7.22
N SER A 31 27.56 -28.75 7.85
CA SER A 31 27.21 -27.97 9.03
C SER A 31 26.85 -26.52 8.66
N TRP A 32 25.96 -25.94 9.41
CA TRP A 32 25.76 -24.48 9.40
C TRP A 32 26.95 -23.80 10.02
N ILE A 33 27.60 -22.91 9.28
CA ILE A 33 28.80 -22.18 9.71
C ILE A 33 28.61 -20.68 9.64
N ALA A 34 29.30 -19.94 10.51
CA ALA A 34 29.38 -18.48 10.47
C ALA A 34 30.72 -17.97 11.01
N PHE A 35 31.04 -16.70 10.77
CA PHE A 35 32.17 -16.03 11.40
C PHE A 35 31.99 -15.99 12.93
N PRO A 36 33.05 -16.23 13.74
CA PRO A 36 32.98 -16.26 15.19
C PRO A 36 32.90 -14.84 15.79
N GLU A 37 31.72 -14.31 15.94
CA GLU A 37 31.48 -13.01 16.55
C GLU A 37 31.60 -13.04 18.08
N LYS A 38 32.02 -11.92 18.68
CA LYS A 38 32.09 -11.78 20.14
C LYS A 38 30.72 -11.59 20.78
N SER A 39 29.75 -11.05 20.01
CA SER A 39 28.35 -10.90 20.41
C SER A 39 27.43 -10.95 19.20
N ASP A 40 26.18 -11.31 19.40
CA ASP A 40 25.21 -11.44 18.29
C ASP A 40 24.92 -10.11 17.58
N GLY A 41 25.17 -8.96 18.20
CA GLY A 41 24.98 -7.65 17.58
C GLY A 41 26.13 -7.18 16.68
N GLU A 42 27.31 -7.82 16.73
CA GLU A 42 28.49 -7.40 15.95
C GLU A 42 28.41 -7.75 14.47
N SER A 43 27.55 -8.72 14.10
CA SER A 43 27.40 -9.18 12.71
C SER A 43 26.34 -8.44 11.92
N VAL A 44 25.56 -7.58 12.55
CA VAL A 44 24.46 -6.88 11.91
C VAL A 44 24.98 -5.90 10.86
N ASP A 45 24.49 -6.04 9.61
CA ASP A 45 24.88 -5.26 8.43
C ASP A 45 26.40 -5.28 8.13
N THR A 46 27.08 -6.33 8.55
CA THR A 46 28.52 -6.47 8.35
C THR A 46 28.84 -7.66 7.45
N LEU A 47 29.66 -7.42 6.43
CA LEU A 47 30.11 -8.48 5.53
C LEU A 47 31.10 -9.40 6.23
N ARG A 48 30.93 -10.70 6.04
CA ARG A 48 31.82 -11.78 6.50
C ARG A 48 32.17 -12.68 5.32
N TYR A 49 33.32 -13.35 5.42
CA TYR A 49 33.88 -14.15 4.33
C TYR A 49 34.26 -15.52 4.86
N LEU A 50 33.74 -16.54 4.20
CA LEU A 50 33.98 -17.94 4.52
C LEU A 50 34.66 -18.60 3.33
N ARG A 51 35.71 -19.43 3.54
CA ARG A 51 36.44 -20.06 2.45
C ARG A 51 36.90 -21.47 2.76
N LYS A 52 37.04 -22.30 1.70
CA LYS A 52 37.58 -23.66 1.77
C LYS A 52 38.37 -23.97 0.54
N ASP A 53 39.61 -24.45 0.73
CA ASP A 53 40.39 -25.05 -0.35
C ASP A 53 40.00 -26.51 -0.54
N PHE A 54 39.95 -26.98 -1.77
CA PHE A 54 39.67 -28.34 -2.15
C PHE A 54 40.40 -28.74 -3.41
N THR A 55 40.51 -30.03 -3.69
CA THR A 55 41.23 -30.55 -4.86
C THR A 55 40.28 -31.30 -5.76
N VAL A 56 40.33 -31.04 -7.06
CA VAL A 56 39.55 -31.73 -8.09
C VAL A 56 40.48 -32.75 -8.79
N LYS A 57 40.04 -34.01 -8.89
CA LYS A 57 40.75 -35.07 -9.60
C LYS A 57 40.56 -34.97 -11.12
N GLU A 58 41.39 -35.69 -11.87
CA GLU A 58 41.21 -35.82 -13.33
C GLU A 58 39.86 -36.50 -13.67
N ASN A 59 39.34 -36.21 -14.86
CA ASN A 59 38.09 -36.79 -15.38
C ASN A 59 36.80 -36.38 -14.58
N LEU A 60 36.77 -35.16 -14.12
CA LEU A 60 35.52 -34.55 -13.59
C LEU A 60 34.44 -34.61 -14.68
N GLN A 61 33.28 -35.17 -14.35
CA GLN A 61 32.11 -35.27 -15.22
C GLN A 61 31.07 -34.20 -14.90
N GLN A 62 30.84 -33.95 -13.59
CA GLN A 62 29.89 -32.97 -13.13
C GLN A 62 30.33 -32.38 -11.78
N ALA A 63 30.10 -31.09 -11.59
CA ALA A 63 30.30 -30.40 -10.32
C ALA A 63 29.15 -29.46 -10.04
N THR A 64 28.59 -29.56 -8.85
CA THR A 64 27.41 -28.75 -8.44
C THR A 64 27.58 -28.20 -7.04
N ILE A 65 27.42 -26.88 -6.88
CA ILE A 65 27.38 -26.20 -5.58
C ILE A 65 25.93 -26.03 -5.15
N TYR A 66 25.60 -26.54 -3.96
CA TYR A 66 24.34 -26.28 -3.23
C TYR A 66 24.64 -25.30 -2.11
N HIS A 67 23.86 -24.24 -2.01
CA HIS A 67 24.16 -23.17 -1.08
C HIS A 67 22.91 -22.50 -0.54
N PHE A 68 22.99 -22.11 0.75
CA PHE A 68 22.05 -21.21 1.40
C PHE A 68 22.80 -20.34 2.40
N THR A 69 22.44 -19.06 2.51
CA THR A 69 22.95 -18.11 3.52
C THR A 69 21.81 -17.26 4.05
N ASP A 70 21.73 -17.11 5.35
CA ASP A 70 20.82 -16.23 6.07
C ASP A 70 21.60 -14.93 6.43
N ASP A 71 21.25 -13.75 5.95
CA ASP A 71 20.19 -13.21 5.12
C ASP A 71 20.59 -13.05 3.64
N GLU A 72 21.87 -12.76 3.35
CA GLU A 72 22.41 -12.49 2.02
C GLU A 72 23.73 -13.24 1.82
N GLY A 73 23.86 -13.92 0.69
CA GLY A 73 25.08 -14.63 0.34
C GLY A 73 25.47 -14.48 -1.12
N VAL A 74 26.78 -14.50 -1.39
CA VAL A 74 27.34 -14.61 -2.73
C VAL A 74 28.39 -15.69 -2.72
N VAL A 75 28.28 -16.67 -3.64
CA VAL A 75 29.26 -17.74 -3.78
C VAL A 75 30.37 -17.32 -4.75
N TYR A 76 31.62 -17.64 -4.39
CA TYR A 76 32.79 -17.41 -5.18
C TYR A 76 33.47 -18.73 -5.48
N LEU A 77 34.07 -18.84 -6.69
CA LEU A 77 34.95 -19.91 -7.07
C LEU A 77 36.22 -19.29 -7.63
N ASP A 78 37.37 -19.66 -7.05
CA ASP A 78 38.73 -19.18 -7.44
C ASP A 78 38.82 -17.63 -7.56
N GLY A 79 38.15 -16.93 -6.65
CA GLY A 79 38.14 -15.49 -6.59
C GLY A 79 37.08 -14.79 -7.47
N THR A 80 36.33 -15.56 -8.26
CA THR A 80 35.28 -15.03 -9.14
C THR A 80 33.89 -15.31 -8.55
N ALA A 81 33.05 -14.28 -8.43
CA ALA A 81 31.68 -14.46 -7.99
C ALA A 81 30.88 -15.22 -9.06
N LEU A 82 30.15 -16.25 -8.65
CA LEU A 82 29.30 -17.01 -9.56
C LEU A 82 28.10 -16.16 -9.99
N PRO A 83 27.84 -16.05 -11.31
CA PRO A 83 26.66 -15.33 -11.81
C PRO A 83 25.37 -15.87 -11.20
N GLY A 84 24.49 -14.98 -10.74
CA GLY A 84 23.21 -15.35 -10.14
C GLY A 84 23.29 -15.93 -8.73
N SER A 85 24.49 -16.03 -8.12
CA SER A 85 24.64 -16.57 -6.76
C SER A 85 24.32 -15.58 -5.63
N ARG A 86 24.02 -14.32 -5.96
CA ARG A 86 23.58 -13.35 -4.96
C ARG A 86 22.14 -13.65 -4.56
N VAL A 87 21.95 -13.99 -3.31
CA VAL A 87 20.64 -14.16 -2.69
C VAL A 87 20.44 -13.02 -1.71
N THR A 88 19.33 -12.29 -1.87
CA THR A 88 18.86 -11.30 -0.90
C THR A 88 17.57 -11.83 -0.28
N ARG A 89 17.54 -12.01 1.04
CA ARG A 89 16.42 -12.60 1.78
C ARG A 89 16.01 -13.94 1.17
N PRO A 90 16.77 -15.00 1.41
CA PRO A 90 16.50 -16.29 0.80
C PRO A 90 15.09 -16.75 1.18
N GLY A 91 14.32 -17.03 0.14
CA GLY A 91 13.15 -17.86 0.33
C GLY A 91 13.53 -19.23 0.88
N LYS A 92 12.58 -20.10 1.13
CA LYS A 92 12.77 -21.45 1.71
C LYS A 92 13.63 -22.40 0.87
N ASN A 93 14.35 -21.94 -0.16
CA ASN A 93 14.98 -22.80 -1.16
C ASN A 93 16.50 -22.68 -1.17
N ILE A 94 17.17 -23.83 -1.10
CA ILE A 94 18.60 -23.96 -1.38
C ILE A 94 18.84 -23.64 -2.86
N GLN A 95 19.90 -22.88 -3.14
CA GLN A 95 20.34 -22.63 -4.49
C GLN A 95 21.32 -23.69 -4.97
N ALA A 96 21.30 -23.99 -6.26
CA ALA A 96 22.20 -24.95 -6.88
C ALA A 96 22.82 -24.37 -8.16
N PHE A 97 24.15 -24.51 -8.29
CA PHE A 97 24.94 -23.96 -9.39
C PHE A 97 25.76 -25.07 -10.04
N GLU A 98 25.58 -25.27 -11.32
CA GLU A 98 26.47 -26.13 -12.13
C GLU A 98 27.77 -25.36 -12.35
N VAL A 99 28.91 -25.96 -11.96
CA VAL A 99 30.23 -25.34 -12.03
C VAL A 99 31.28 -26.22 -12.75
N THR A 100 30.82 -27.25 -13.42
CA THR A 100 31.68 -28.22 -14.11
C THR A 100 32.70 -27.56 -15.03
N ASP A 101 32.24 -26.66 -15.90
CA ASP A 101 33.09 -25.96 -16.89
C ASP A 101 34.05 -24.94 -16.26
N LEU A 102 33.91 -24.65 -14.97
CA LEU A 102 34.75 -23.72 -14.22
C LEU A 102 35.86 -24.40 -13.46
N LEU A 103 35.84 -25.74 -13.38
CA LEU A 103 36.81 -26.56 -12.62
C LEU A 103 37.69 -27.40 -13.55
N THR A 104 38.97 -27.40 -13.24
CA THR A 104 39.98 -28.29 -13.88
C THR A 104 40.57 -29.19 -12.82
N ALA A 105 41.30 -30.25 -13.22
CA ALA A 105 42.04 -31.02 -12.23
C ALA A 105 43.12 -30.17 -11.54
N GLY A 106 43.14 -30.22 -10.20
CA GLY A 106 44.07 -29.44 -9.39
C GLY A 106 43.35 -28.79 -8.16
N ASP A 107 44.07 -27.87 -7.54
CA ASP A 107 43.59 -27.20 -6.32
C ASP A 107 42.73 -25.98 -6.66
N HIS A 108 41.59 -25.85 -5.97
CA HIS A 108 40.61 -24.81 -6.11
C HIS A 108 40.19 -24.25 -4.76
N THR A 109 39.51 -23.09 -4.76
CA THR A 109 38.92 -22.49 -3.54
C THR A 109 37.47 -22.10 -3.79
N VAL A 110 36.56 -22.60 -2.94
CA VAL A 110 35.18 -22.11 -2.84
C VAL A 110 35.07 -21.15 -1.67
N GLY A 111 34.28 -20.09 -1.81
CA GLY A 111 34.04 -19.14 -0.75
C GLY A 111 32.64 -18.56 -0.77
N VAL A 112 32.21 -18.04 0.38
CA VAL A 112 30.94 -17.35 0.52
C VAL A 112 31.17 -16.00 1.19
N ARG A 113 30.68 -14.95 0.56
CA ARG A 113 30.52 -13.65 1.18
C ARG A 113 29.13 -13.57 1.76
N ALA A 114 29.02 -13.47 3.08
CA ALA A 114 27.76 -13.46 3.82
C ALA A 114 27.50 -12.11 4.45
N LEU A 115 26.23 -11.69 4.49
CA LEU A 115 25.74 -10.49 5.16
C LEU A 115 24.52 -10.85 5.97
N ASN A 116 24.52 -10.48 7.26
CA ASN A 116 23.39 -10.67 8.16
C ASN A 116 22.77 -9.31 8.50
N HIS A 117 21.45 -9.15 8.28
CA HIS A 117 20.69 -7.95 8.59
C HIS A 117 20.11 -7.96 10.02
N GLY A 118 20.31 -9.04 10.76
CA GLY A 118 19.86 -9.21 12.16
C GLY A 118 19.21 -10.56 12.39
N GLY A 119 19.16 -10.99 13.65
CA GLY A 119 18.67 -12.31 14.02
C GLY A 119 19.72 -13.42 13.86
N PRO A 120 19.31 -14.66 13.54
CA PRO A 120 20.22 -15.76 13.29
C PRO A 120 21.13 -15.49 12.11
N ARG A 121 22.30 -16.06 12.10
CA ARG A 121 23.27 -15.98 10.99
C ARG A 121 23.81 -17.37 10.68
N GLY A 122 23.87 -17.74 9.42
CA GLY A 122 24.45 -19.02 9.04
C GLY A 122 24.53 -19.24 7.54
N THR A 123 25.53 -19.98 7.15
CA THR A 123 25.74 -20.44 5.77
C THR A 123 25.84 -21.96 5.78
N ILE A 124 25.21 -22.61 4.84
CA ILE A 124 25.40 -24.04 4.59
C ILE A 124 25.74 -24.22 3.11
N LEU A 125 26.78 -25.03 2.83
CA LEU A 125 27.21 -25.29 1.46
C LEU A 125 27.61 -26.75 1.30
N ARG A 126 27.27 -27.35 0.14
CA ARG A 126 27.76 -28.61 -0.37
C ARG A 126 28.25 -28.40 -1.81
N LEU A 127 29.49 -28.76 -2.12
CA LEU A 127 29.96 -28.92 -3.49
C LEU A 127 30.07 -30.42 -3.76
N ASN A 128 29.27 -30.94 -4.67
CA ASN A 128 29.29 -32.33 -5.11
C ASN A 128 30.09 -32.44 -6.41
N LEU A 129 31.07 -33.33 -6.42
CA LEU A 129 31.96 -33.63 -7.54
C LEU A 129 31.67 -35.06 -8.00
N VAL A 130 31.28 -35.23 -9.24
CA VAL A 130 31.04 -36.55 -9.87
C VAL A 130 32.08 -36.79 -10.97
N TYR A 131 32.75 -37.93 -10.91
CA TYR A 131 33.80 -38.31 -11.84
C TYR A 131 33.31 -39.34 -12.85
N SER A 132 34.00 -39.46 -14.00
CA SER A 132 33.60 -40.35 -15.09
C SER A 132 33.67 -41.86 -14.77
N ASP A 133 34.37 -42.25 -13.70
CA ASP A 133 34.38 -43.58 -13.14
C ASP A 133 33.21 -43.91 -12.20
N GLY A 134 32.30 -42.95 -12.00
CA GLY A 134 31.13 -43.04 -11.13
C GLY A 134 31.42 -42.74 -9.67
N THR A 135 32.65 -42.35 -9.32
CA THR A 135 32.94 -41.92 -7.94
C THR A 135 32.37 -40.51 -7.69
N GLN A 136 31.99 -40.26 -6.43
CA GLN A 136 31.49 -38.95 -6.00
C GLN A 136 32.28 -38.49 -4.79
N GLU A 137 32.50 -37.18 -4.71
CA GLU A 137 33.13 -36.51 -3.58
C GLU A 137 32.32 -35.26 -3.21
N ASP A 138 32.18 -35.04 -1.92
CA ASP A 138 31.49 -33.86 -1.42
C ASP A 138 32.45 -32.98 -0.62
N VAL A 139 32.41 -31.66 -0.87
CA VAL A 139 33.03 -30.66 -0.02
C VAL A 139 31.93 -29.96 0.75
N PHE A 140 31.83 -30.22 2.05
CA PHE A 140 30.82 -29.68 2.96
C PHE A 140 31.32 -28.44 3.68
N SER A 141 30.38 -27.54 4.02
CA SER A 141 30.66 -26.54 5.02
C SER A 141 30.78 -27.20 6.40
N ASP A 142 31.90 -26.99 7.06
CA ASP A 142 32.24 -27.56 8.35
C ASP A 142 33.33 -26.72 9.06
N GLU A 143 33.82 -27.21 10.20
CA GLU A 143 34.86 -26.58 11.01
C GLU A 143 36.21 -26.38 10.31
N SER A 144 36.42 -27.07 9.18
CA SER A 144 37.66 -26.96 8.41
C SER A 144 37.69 -25.73 7.47
N TRP A 145 36.61 -24.98 7.39
CA TRP A 145 36.59 -23.72 6.68
C TRP A 145 37.38 -22.63 7.41
N GLY A 146 37.83 -21.64 6.66
CA GLY A 146 38.42 -20.42 7.20
C GLY A 146 37.40 -19.28 7.15
N ALA A 147 37.29 -18.48 8.23
CA ALA A 147 36.42 -17.32 8.35
C ALA A 147 37.27 -16.04 8.48
N LEU A 148 36.84 -14.95 7.78
CA LEU A 148 37.49 -13.63 7.82
C LEU A 148 36.45 -12.56 8.16
N ASP A 149 36.87 -11.59 8.96
CA ASP A 149 36.06 -10.43 9.38
C ASP A 149 35.89 -9.38 8.30
N LYS A 150 36.79 -9.34 7.31
CA LYS A 150 36.79 -8.37 6.19
C LYS A 150 37.39 -8.97 4.95
N GLN A 151 37.12 -8.35 3.82
CA GLN A 151 37.70 -8.74 2.55
C GLN A 151 39.23 -8.51 2.55
N ALA A 152 39.96 -9.53 2.15
CA ALA A 152 41.41 -9.46 1.92
C ALA A 152 41.71 -9.82 0.47
N ASP A 153 42.80 -9.26 -0.10
CA ASP A 153 43.19 -9.57 -1.48
C ASP A 153 43.44 -11.07 -1.64
N GLY A 154 42.81 -11.68 -2.61
CA GLY A 154 42.93 -13.11 -2.88
C GLY A 154 42.29 -14.03 -1.84
N TRP A 155 41.38 -13.51 -0.98
CA TRP A 155 40.75 -14.27 0.09
C TRP A 155 40.09 -15.59 -0.37
N CYS A 156 39.59 -15.64 -1.58
CA CYS A 156 38.99 -16.83 -2.18
C CYS A 156 39.81 -17.39 -3.34
N LYS A 157 41.15 -17.44 -3.18
CA LYS A 157 42.07 -18.07 -4.13
C LYS A 157 42.93 -19.08 -3.40
N THR A 158 43.33 -20.13 -4.12
CA THR A 158 44.31 -21.10 -3.65
C THR A 158 45.61 -20.45 -3.20
N GLY A 159 46.19 -20.94 -2.11
CA GLY A 159 47.43 -20.40 -1.57
C GLY A 159 47.29 -19.08 -0.83
N PHE A 160 46.07 -18.67 -0.44
CA PHE A 160 45.85 -17.50 0.42
C PHE A 160 46.65 -17.62 1.73
N ALA A 161 47.54 -16.65 2.00
CA ALA A 161 48.44 -16.66 3.15
C ALA A 161 47.97 -15.78 4.33
N GLY A 162 46.76 -15.17 4.22
CA GLY A 162 46.17 -14.35 5.27
C GLY A 162 45.70 -15.17 6.48
N GLU A 163 45.56 -14.51 7.62
CA GLU A 163 44.98 -15.13 8.81
C GLU A 163 43.48 -15.44 8.59
N VAL A 164 43.09 -16.65 8.93
CA VAL A 164 41.69 -17.09 8.98
C VAL A 164 41.38 -17.59 10.37
N GLN A 165 40.16 -17.37 10.82
CA GLN A 165 39.63 -17.92 12.05
C GLN A 165 38.83 -19.18 11.78
N GLU A 166 38.71 -20.05 12.77
CA GLU A 166 37.81 -21.19 12.71
C GLU A 166 36.36 -20.70 12.78
N PRO A 167 35.46 -21.15 11.90
CA PRO A 167 34.07 -20.73 11.94
C PRO A 167 33.32 -21.29 13.15
N VAL A 168 32.25 -20.64 13.58
CA VAL A 168 31.30 -21.25 14.52
C VAL A 168 30.44 -22.23 13.73
N CYS A 169 30.35 -23.48 14.21
CA CYS A 169 29.47 -24.50 13.68
C CYS A 169 28.23 -24.64 14.58
N PHE A 170 27.07 -24.45 14.00
CA PHE A 170 25.80 -24.52 14.73
C PHE A 170 25.20 -25.94 14.75
N GLY A 171 25.61 -26.82 13.85
CA GLY A 171 25.17 -28.20 13.71
C GLY A 171 24.82 -28.60 12.30
N VAL A 172 24.42 -29.86 12.13
CA VAL A 172 24.17 -30.52 10.84
C VAL A 172 22.68 -30.63 10.57
N GLY A 173 22.28 -30.47 9.31
CA GLY A 173 20.93 -30.75 8.85
C GLY A 173 19.87 -29.70 9.20
N ALA A 174 18.64 -30.14 9.37
CA ALA A 174 17.49 -29.29 9.62
C ALA A 174 17.41 -28.84 11.08
N ILE A 175 18.26 -27.90 11.49
CA ILE A 175 18.31 -27.37 12.86
C ILE A 175 17.59 -26.02 12.98
N PRO A 176 16.95 -25.73 14.14
CA PRO A 176 16.40 -24.39 14.39
C PRO A 176 17.50 -23.31 14.38
N PRO A 177 17.22 -22.10 13.81
CA PRO A 177 15.93 -21.69 13.26
C PRO A 177 15.69 -22.08 11.78
N TRP A 178 16.68 -22.64 11.11
CA TRP A 178 16.66 -22.86 9.66
C TRP A 178 15.93 -24.15 9.21
N GLY A 179 15.74 -25.12 10.10
CA GLY A 179 15.22 -26.46 9.76
C GLY A 179 13.82 -26.51 9.18
N THR A 180 13.00 -25.47 9.35
CA THR A 180 11.69 -25.35 8.69
C THR A 180 11.75 -24.53 7.41
N LEU A 181 12.89 -23.95 7.09
CA LEU A 181 13.10 -23.02 5.98
C LEU A 181 13.74 -23.69 4.77
N ILE A 182 14.31 -24.90 4.95
CA ILE A 182 15.16 -25.54 3.96
C ILE A 182 14.73 -26.97 3.71
N ASP A 183 14.62 -27.34 2.45
CA ASP A 183 14.44 -28.73 2.02
C ASP A 183 15.81 -29.45 2.02
N MET A 184 16.10 -30.17 3.11
CA MET A 184 17.37 -30.91 3.25
C MET A 184 17.42 -32.16 2.36
N ASP A 185 16.30 -32.72 1.94
CA ASP A 185 16.29 -33.83 0.98
C ASP A 185 16.81 -33.35 -0.37
N PHE A 186 16.44 -32.13 -0.77
CA PHE A 186 16.99 -31.48 -1.96
C PHE A 186 18.51 -31.24 -1.87
N PHE A 187 19.01 -30.84 -0.69
CA PHE A 187 20.41 -30.55 -0.46
C PHE A 187 21.31 -31.77 -0.65
N TYR A 188 20.81 -32.99 -0.37
CA TYR A 188 21.56 -34.24 -0.45
C TYR A 188 21.19 -35.11 -1.67
N ASN A 189 20.16 -34.75 -2.45
CA ASN A 189 19.65 -35.60 -3.53
C ASN A 189 19.99 -35.02 -4.92
N ALA A 190 20.93 -35.65 -5.62
CA ALA A 190 21.36 -35.24 -6.97
C ALA A 190 20.21 -35.36 -8.02
N ASP A 191 19.30 -36.31 -7.88
CA ASP A 191 18.18 -36.49 -8.83
C ASP A 191 17.17 -35.33 -8.72
N ALA A 192 16.99 -34.76 -7.54
CA ALA A 192 16.15 -33.58 -7.35
C ALA A 192 16.68 -32.36 -8.12
N LEU A 193 18.01 -32.17 -8.13
CA LEU A 193 18.64 -31.10 -8.91
C LEU A 193 18.45 -31.31 -10.42
N ALA A 194 18.71 -32.50 -10.93
CA ALA A 194 18.52 -32.80 -12.35
C ALA A 194 17.08 -32.52 -12.81
N ASN A 195 16.11 -32.80 -11.94
CA ASN A 195 14.71 -32.49 -12.19
C ASN A 195 14.42 -31.00 -12.20
N ILE A 196 14.98 -30.24 -11.25
CA ILE A 196 14.81 -28.75 -11.20
C ILE A 196 15.46 -28.10 -12.41
N GLN A 197 16.67 -28.52 -12.79
CA GLN A 197 17.34 -28.00 -13.99
C GLN A 197 16.54 -28.31 -15.26
N LYS A 198 15.95 -29.52 -15.33
CA LYS A 198 15.05 -29.88 -16.42
C LYS A 198 13.82 -29.00 -16.45
N VAL A 199 13.14 -28.84 -15.32
CA VAL A 199 11.95 -27.97 -15.19
C VAL A 199 12.29 -26.51 -15.53
N LYS A 200 13.47 -26.02 -15.09
CA LYS A 200 13.95 -24.68 -15.44
C LYS A 200 14.17 -24.53 -16.94
N ARG A 201 14.86 -25.47 -17.59
CA ARG A 201 15.09 -25.44 -19.04
C ARG A 201 13.78 -25.48 -19.83
N GLU A 202 12.89 -26.41 -19.50
CA GLU A 202 11.57 -26.51 -20.14
C GLU A 202 10.75 -25.22 -19.97
N ARG A 203 10.85 -24.59 -18.82
CA ARG A 203 10.24 -23.27 -18.57
C ARG A 203 10.87 -22.19 -19.44
N ASP A 204 12.20 -22.09 -19.45
CA ASP A 204 12.91 -21.06 -20.21
C ASP A 204 12.66 -21.20 -21.72
N GLU A 205 12.53 -22.44 -22.22
CA GLU A 205 12.11 -22.73 -23.59
C GLU A 205 10.67 -22.27 -23.87
N ARG A 206 9.72 -22.54 -22.96
CA ARG A 206 8.33 -22.06 -23.11
C ARG A 206 8.28 -20.53 -23.10
N ILE A 207 9.02 -19.89 -22.18
CA ILE A 207 9.12 -18.43 -22.09
C ILE A 207 9.70 -17.84 -23.38
N ALA A 208 10.74 -18.44 -23.97
CA ALA A 208 11.35 -17.99 -25.20
C ALA A 208 10.35 -18.03 -26.36
N VAL A 209 9.63 -19.14 -26.55
CA VAL A 209 8.57 -19.27 -27.56
C VAL A 209 7.46 -18.24 -27.37
N LEU A 210 7.06 -18.03 -26.12
CA LEU A 210 6.02 -17.04 -25.79
C LEU A 210 6.50 -15.60 -26.06
N ALA A 211 7.75 -15.29 -25.76
CA ALA A 211 8.37 -14.00 -26.01
C ALA A 211 8.39 -13.67 -27.53
N GLU A 212 8.77 -14.65 -28.37
CA GLU A 212 8.73 -14.49 -29.83
C GLU A 212 7.33 -14.19 -30.36
N LYS A 213 6.30 -14.86 -29.79
CA LYS A 213 4.90 -14.62 -30.15
C LYS A 213 4.45 -13.21 -29.72
N ILE A 214 4.74 -12.82 -28.47
CA ILE A 214 4.33 -11.52 -27.93
C ILE A 214 5.04 -10.38 -28.66
N ALA A 215 6.31 -10.56 -29.08
CA ALA A 215 7.04 -9.56 -29.85
C ALA A 215 6.37 -9.19 -31.18
N GLN A 216 5.46 -10.03 -31.71
CA GLN A 216 4.66 -9.72 -32.92
C GLN A 216 3.37 -8.96 -32.59
N GLU A 217 2.99 -8.83 -31.32
CA GLU A 217 1.79 -8.10 -30.92
C GLU A 217 2.05 -6.58 -30.97
N PRO A 218 1.11 -5.78 -31.49
CA PRO A 218 1.29 -4.33 -31.51
C PRO A 218 1.30 -3.76 -30.09
N ARG A 219 2.14 -2.76 -29.85
CA ARG A 219 2.10 -1.95 -28.65
C ARG A 219 0.93 -0.96 -28.71
N GLU A 220 -0.24 -1.38 -28.25
CA GLU A 220 -1.46 -0.60 -28.22
C GLU A 220 -1.44 0.49 -27.15
N GLU A 221 -2.22 1.54 -27.34
CA GLU A 221 -2.44 2.59 -26.33
C GLU A 221 -3.47 2.09 -25.29
N SER A 222 -3.18 2.38 -24.02
CA SER A 222 -4.07 2.12 -22.88
C SER A 222 -4.77 3.41 -22.45
N LYS A 223 -6.08 3.36 -22.21
CA LYS A 223 -6.92 4.51 -21.83
C LYS A 223 -7.91 4.13 -20.73
N ILE A 224 -8.29 5.11 -19.92
CA ILE A 224 -9.45 4.98 -19.04
C ILE A 224 -10.68 5.48 -19.78
N ILE A 225 -11.70 4.65 -19.85
CA ILE A 225 -13.02 5.01 -20.38
C ILE A 225 -14.09 4.72 -19.34
N TYR A 226 -15.23 5.39 -19.44
CA TYR A 226 -16.37 5.15 -18.57
C TYR A 226 -17.56 4.66 -19.36
N ARG A 227 -18.19 3.57 -18.91
CA ARG A 227 -19.42 3.03 -19.49
C ARG A 227 -20.38 2.65 -18.37
N ASN A 228 -21.64 3.08 -18.47
CA ASN A 228 -22.66 2.82 -17.47
C ASN A 228 -22.25 3.22 -16.03
N GLY A 229 -21.48 4.31 -15.90
CA GLY A 229 -20.98 4.76 -14.60
C GLY A 229 -19.73 4.01 -14.08
N LEU A 230 -19.25 2.97 -14.77
CA LEU A 230 -18.07 2.19 -14.39
C LEU A 230 -16.83 2.55 -15.21
N PRO A 231 -15.65 2.60 -14.59
CA PRO A 231 -14.39 2.71 -15.30
C PRO A 231 -14.01 1.37 -15.96
N LEU A 232 -13.42 1.46 -17.16
CA LEU A 232 -12.81 0.36 -17.89
C LEU A 232 -11.41 0.77 -18.34
N ILE A 233 -10.51 -0.20 -18.43
CA ILE A 233 -9.20 -0.04 -19.06
C ILE A 233 -9.34 -0.51 -20.50
N GLN A 234 -9.24 0.41 -21.44
CA GLN A 234 -9.22 0.10 -22.86
C GLN A 234 -7.77 -0.02 -23.35
N ILE A 235 -7.44 -1.15 -24.00
CA ILE A 235 -6.12 -1.40 -24.61
C ILE A 235 -6.36 -1.73 -26.08
N GLY A 236 -6.06 -0.80 -26.96
CA GLY A 236 -6.48 -0.87 -28.35
C GLY A 236 -8.01 -0.93 -28.45
N GLU A 237 -8.54 -2.00 -29.06
CA GLU A 237 -9.98 -2.24 -29.17
C GLU A 237 -10.57 -3.08 -28.00
N LYS A 238 -9.72 -3.65 -27.15
CA LYS A 238 -10.16 -4.51 -26.04
C LYS A 238 -10.41 -3.72 -24.77
N GLU A 239 -11.46 -4.10 -24.06
CA GLU A 239 -11.85 -3.49 -22.78
C GLU A 239 -11.71 -4.49 -21.65
N TYR A 240 -11.11 -4.03 -20.55
CA TYR A 240 -10.89 -4.81 -19.36
C TYR A 240 -11.56 -4.14 -18.16
N THR A 241 -12.19 -4.94 -17.31
CA THR A 241 -12.64 -4.46 -16.00
C THR A 241 -11.43 -4.25 -15.11
N PRO A 242 -11.29 -3.11 -14.40
CA PRO A 242 -10.15 -2.86 -13.54
C PRO A 242 -10.26 -3.65 -12.22
N MET A 243 -10.14 -4.96 -12.33
CA MET A 243 -10.00 -5.95 -11.27
C MET A 243 -8.61 -6.56 -11.41
N ILE A 244 -7.72 -6.27 -10.49
CA ILE A 244 -6.29 -6.59 -10.57
C ILE A 244 -5.94 -7.51 -9.40
N TYR A 245 -5.04 -8.47 -9.58
CA TYR A 245 -4.34 -9.10 -8.48
C TYR A 245 -2.94 -8.51 -8.34
N MET A 246 -2.59 -8.06 -7.16
CA MET A 246 -1.30 -7.45 -6.85
C MET A 246 -0.67 -8.12 -5.64
N SER A 247 0.63 -8.38 -5.75
CA SER A 247 1.44 -8.92 -4.69
C SER A 247 2.69 -8.04 -4.45
N HIS A 248 3.43 -8.34 -3.42
CA HIS A 248 4.70 -7.68 -3.18
C HIS A 248 5.70 -7.94 -4.31
N PHE A 249 6.38 -6.90 -4.77
CA PHE A 249 7.29 -6.95 -5.90
C PHE A 249 8.60 -7.72 -5.62
N TRP A 250 9.00 -7.78 -4.35
CA TRP A 250 10.29 -8.33 -3.92
C TRP A 250 10.28 -9.84 -3.70
N GLN A 251 9.12 -10.49 -3.67
CA GLN A 251 9.07 -11.93 -3.51
C GLN A 251 9.39 -12.65 -4.82
N GLY A 252 10.27 -13.65 -4.73
CA GLY A 252 10.63 -14.48 -5.87
C GLY A 252 9.58 -15.57 -6.13
N PHE A 253 9.35 -15.88 -7.39
CA PHE A 253 8.39 -16.93 -7.80
C PHE A 253 8.78 -18.33 -7.29
N ASP A 254 10.08 -18.64 -7.28
CA ASP A 254 10.57 -19.95 -6.86
C ASP A 254 10.53 -20.15 -5.34
N SER A 255 10.50 -19.04 -4.59
CA SER A 255 10.48 -19.03 -3.13
C SER A 255 9.08 -18.96 -2.53
N ASN A 256 8.04 -18.74 -3.36
CA ASN A 256 6.67 -18.56 -2.89
C ASN A 256 5.66 -19.32 -3.74
N PRO A 257 5.47 -20.63 -3.51
CA PRO A 257 4.47 -21.43 -4.22
C PRO A 257 3.05 -20.95 -3.99
N ASP A 258 2.75 -20.34 -2.85
CA ASP A 258 1.41 -19.84 -2.52
C ASP A 258 1.04 -18.64 -3.39
N PHE A 259 2.03 -17.82 -3.75
CA PHE A 259 1.83 -16.77 -4.75
C PHE A 259 1.45 -17.33 -6.12
N VAL A 260 2.12 -18.40 -6.58
CA VAL A 260 1.82 -19.04 -7.86
C VAL A 260 0.39 -19.58 -7.89
N LYS A 261 -0.06 -20.26 -6.82
CA LYS A 261 -1.43 -20.75 -6.70
C LYS A 261 -2.47 -19.62 -6.72
N ASN A 262 -2.18 -18.49 -6.06
CA ASN A 262 -3.05 -17.32 -6.14
C ASN A 262 -3.18 -16.82 -7.58
N VAL A 263 -2.06 -16.67 -8.31
CA VAL A 263 -2.10 -16.26 -9.72
C VAL A 263 -2.96 -17.23 -10.54
N GLU A 264 -2.83 -18.54 -10.30
CA GLU A 264 -3.65 -19.54 -10.97
C GLU A 264 -5.15 -19.39 -10.64
N HIS A 265 -5.52 -19.11 -9.40
CA HIS A 265 -6.92 -18.85 -9.02
C HIS A 265 -7.49 -17.63 -9.72
N PHE A 266 -6.72 -16.53 -9.81
CA PHE A 266 -7.14 -15.33 -10.52
C PHE A 266 -7.25 -15.56 -12.03
N ARG A 267 -6.25 -16.22 -12.66
CA ARG A 267 -6.29 -16.65 -14.07
C ARG A 267 -7.54 -17.47 -14.36
N ASP A 268 -7.81 -18.51 -13.55
CA ASP A 268 -8.93 -19.43 -13.71
C ASP A 268 -10.29 -18.76 -13.46
N ALA A 269 -10.29 -17.60 -12.77
CA ALA A 269 -11.44 -16.72 -12.63
C ALA A 269 -11.62 -15.74 -13.80
N GLY A 270 -10.71 -15.75 -14.80
CA GLY A 270 -10.71 -14.84 -15.95
C GLY A 270 -10.19 -13.44 -15.61
N ILE A 271 -9.42 -13.30 -14.55
CA ILE A 271 -8.76 -12.06 -14.13
C ILE A 271 -7.29 -12.13 -14.56
N HIS A 272 -6.95 -11.42 -15.62
CA HIS A 272 -5.64 -11.43 -16.28
C HIS A 272 -4.86 -10.11 -16.09
N LEU A 273 -5.33 -9.22 -15.21
CA LEU A 273 -4.65 -7.99 -14.88
C LEU A 273 -3.87 -8.18 -13.57
N TYR A 274 -2.57 -7.92 -13.61
CA TYR A 274 -1.68 -8.13 -12.48
C TYR A 274 -0.83 -6.90 -12.19
N GLY A 275 -0.60 -6.63 -10.90
CA GLY A 275 0.40 -5.68 -10.44
C GLY A 275 1.68 -6.42 -10.04
N ILE A 276 2.78 -6.10 -10.71
CA ILE A 276 4.13 -6.59 -10.41
C ILE A 276 5.13 -5.44 -10.52
N GLY A 277 6.32 -5.59 -9.98
CA GLY A 277 7.29 -4.49 -10.11
C GLY A 277 8.64 -4.78 -9.50
N VAL A 278 9.42 -3.72 -9.35
CA VAL A 278 10.75 -3.74 -8.73
C VAL A 278 10.93 -2.55 -7.80
N GLU A 279 11.78 -2.71 -6.78
CA GLU A 279 12.33 -1.59 -6.03
C GLU A 279 13.53 -1.01 -6.80
N VAL A 280 13.67 0.32 -6.77
CA VAL A 280 14.83 0.98 -7.41
C VAL A 280 16.14 0.54 -6.79
N SER A 281 16.15 0.18 -5.51
CA SER A 281 17.32 -0.38 -4.82
C SER A 281 17.80 -1.72 -5.40
N ASP A 282 16.92 -2.47 -6.05
CA ASP A 282 17.25 -3.78 -6.63
C ASP A 282 17.88 -3.66 -8.04
N VAL A 283 17.62 -2.53 -8.71
CA VAL A 283 18.00 -2.34 -10.14
C VAL A 283 19.00 -1.21 -10.35
N TRP A 284 19.31 -0.43 -9.32
CA TRP A 284 20.21 0.72 -9.38
C TRP A 284 21.34 0.58 -8.35
N SER A 285 22.43 -0.07 -8.80
CA SER A 285 23.51 -0.54 -7.91
C SER A 285 24.59 0.49 -7.58
N ASP A 286 24.74 1.56 -8.39
CA ASP A 286 25.72 2.63 -8.23
C ASP A 286 25.36 3.81 -9.16
N TYR A 287 25.99 4.96 -9.03
CA TYR A 287 25.78 6.10 -9.92
C TYR A 287 25.95 5.68 -11.40
N GLY A 288 24.90 5.87 -12.19
CA GLY A 288 24.87 5.50 -13.61
C GLY A 288 24.99 4.00 -13.91
N LYS A 289 24.85 3.11 -12.90
CA LYS A 289 24.90 1.64 -13.08
C LYS A 289 23.55 1.02 -12.78
N TYR A 290 22.90 0.52 -13.80
CA TYR A 290 21.59 -0.09 -13.75
C TYR A 290 21.61 -1.52 -14.26
N ASP A 291 20.86 -2.42 -13.60
CA ASP A 291 20.52 -3.74 -14.11
C ASP A 291 19.00 -3.92 -14.05
N PHE A 292 18.34 -3.80 -15.17
CA PHE A 292 16.88 -3.94 -15.29
C PHE A 292 16.45 -5.37 -15.67
N SER A 293 17.38 -6.33 -15.74
CA SER A 293 17.06 -7.73 -16.05
C SER A 293 16.04 -8.36 -15.07
N PRO A 294 16.03 -8.05 -13.75
CA PRO A 294 15.02 -8.57 -12.83
C PRO A 294 13.60 -8.16 -13.18
N ALA A 295 13.41 -6.94 -13.71
CA ALA A 295 12.09 -6.46 -14.14
C ALA A 295 11.55 -7.28 -15.32
N LYS A 296 12.38 -7.51 -16.33
CA LYS A 296 12.06 -8.37 -17.50
C LYS A 296 11.78 -9.81 -17.07
N GLU A 297 12.57 -10.36 -16.17
CA GLU A 297 12.41 -11.74 -15.68
C GLU A 297 11.08 -11.92 -14.95
N LYS A 298 10.67 -10.99 -14.08
CA LYS A 298 9.38 -11.05 -13.39
C LYS A 298 8.20 -11.09 -14.37
N ILE A 299 8.22 -10.28 -15.43
CA ILE A 299 7.20 -10.31 -16.48
C ILE A 299 7.17 -11.67 -17.16
N ALA A 300 8.34 -12.20 -17.56
CA ALA A 300 8.47 -13.48 -18.22
C ALA A 300 7.91 -14.65 -17.38
N ARG A 301 8.22 -14.64 -16.08
CA ARG A 301 7.73 -15.63 -15.12
C ARG A 301 6.22 -15.59 -14.93
N MET A 302 5.62 -14.39 -14.86
CA MET A 302 4.17 -14.26 -14.81
C MET A 302 3.50 -14.77 -16.06
N LEU A 303 4.07 -14.53 -17.22
CA LEU A 303 3.55 -15.00 -18.50
C LEU A 303 3.67 -16.54 -18.67
N ASP A 304 4.60 -17.20 -18.01
CA ASP A 304 4.65 -18.68 -17.95
C ASP A 304 3.46 -19.25 -17.17
N ILE A 305 2.95 -18.53 -16.13
CA ILE A 305 1.79 -18.96 -15.34
C ILE A 305 0.48 -18.57 -16.05
N ASP A 306 0.40 -17.33 -16.56
CA ASP A 306 -0.75 -16.81 -17.30
C ASP A 306 -0.30 -16.16 -18.61
N PRO A 307 -0.37 -16.87 -19.75
CA PRO A 307 0.03 -16.33 -21.06
C PRO A 307 -0.81 -15.14 -21.54
N GLU A 308 -1.98 -14.88 -20.92
CA GLU A 308 -2.86 -13.74 -21.22
C GLU A 308 -2.60 -12.54 -20.29
N ALA A 309 -1.71 -12.66 -19.32
CA ALA A 309 -1.40 -11.65 -18.34
C ALA A 309 -1.07 -10.29 -18.97
N ARG A 310 -1.56 -9.24 -18.31
CA ARG A 310 -1.24 -7.84 -18.58
C ARG A 310 -0.88 -7.14 -17.29
N PHE A 311 0.06 -6.19 -17.36
CA PHE A 311 0.75 -5.70 -16.18
C PHE A 311 0.53 -4.21 -15.94
N LEU A 312 0.14 -3.88 -14.70
CA LEU A 312 0.46 -2.62 -14.06
C LEU A 312 1.84 -2.79 -13.44
N PHE A 313 2.87 -2.23 -14.09
CA PHE A 313 4.25 -2.39 -13.62
C PHE A 313 4.57 -1.32 -12.59
N CYS A 314 4.92 -1.74 -11.38
CA CYS A 314 5.19 -0.88 -10.25
C CYS A 314 6.70 -0.61 -10.12
N ILE A 315 7.06 0.66 -9.99
CA ILE A 315 8.43 1.14 -9.75
C ILE A 315 8.44 1.77 -8.37
N GLY A 316 8.99 1.04 -7.39
CA GLY A 316 8.99 1.43 -6.00
C GLY A 316 10.31 2.06 -5.58
N ALA A 317 10.23 3.17 -4.84
CA ALA A 317 11.33 3.75 -4.09
C ALA A 317 10.93 3.81 -2.60
N TYR A 318 10.69 2.63 -2.00
CA TYR A 318 10.46 2.53 -0.56
C TYR A 318 11.64 3.12 0.20
N GLN A 319 12.83 2.89 -0.32
CA GLN A 319 14.09 3.48 0.12
C GLN A 319 14.95 3.85 -1.09
N ALA A 320 15.79 4.86 -0.92
CA ALA A 320 16.88 5.09 -1.87
C ALA A 320 17.89 3.94 -1.81
N PRO A 321 18.59 3.65 -2.92
CA PRO A 321 19.71 2.69 -2.91
C PRO A 321 20.72 3.03 -1.82
N LYS A 322 21.28 2.02 -1.16
CA LYS A 322 22.23 2.21 -0.05
C LYS A 322 23.43 3.10 -0.44
N TRP A 323 23.97 2.91 -1.63
CA TRP A 323 25.07 3.73 -2.12
C TRP A 323 24.66 5.21 -2.21
N TRP A 324 23.42 5.49 -2.69
CA TRP A 324 22.92 6.86 -2.81
C TRP A 324 22.80 7.54 -1.43
N VAL A 325 22.27 6.82 -0.46
CA VAL A 325 22.14 7.29 0.93
C VAL A 325 23.51 7.61 1.52
N MET A 326 24.53 6.79 1.26
CA MET A 326 25.88 6.99 1.77
C MET A 326 26.54 8.22 1.16
N ASP A 327 26.33 8.45 -0.14
CA ASP A 327 26.95 9.57 -0.86
C ASP A 327 26.20 10.90 -0.67
N ASN A 328 24.93 10.88 -0.26
CA ASN A 328 24.04 12.05 -0.20
C ASN A 328 23.38 12.23 1.19
N GLN A 329 24.11 12.04 2.28
CA GLN A 329 23.56 12.11 3.64
C GLN A 329 22.93 13.48 4.00
N ASP A 330 23.41 14.58 3.37
CA ASP A 330 22.87 15.92 3.56
C ASP A 330 21.55 16.14 2.83
N GLU A 331 21.18 15.25 1.92
CA GLU A 331 19.93 15.29 1.15
C GLU A 331 18.80 14.44 1.78
N LEU A 332 19.06 13.82 2.94
CA LEU A 332 18.08 13.00 3.65
C LEU A 332 17.13 13.85 4.50
N VAL A 333 15.91 13.33 4.71
CA VAL A 333 14.92 13.93 5.62
C VAL A 333 15.48 14.13 7.04
N ARG A 334 15.06 15.23 7.69
CA ARG A 334 15.31 15.49 9.11
C ARG A 334 13.99 15.85 9.80
N TYR A 335 13.88 15.52 11.09
CA TYR A 335 12.65 15.65 11.86
C TYR A 335 12.77 16.74 12.92
N ALA A 336 11.74 17.56 13.07
CA ALA A 336 11.73 18.66 14.04
C ALA A 336 11.66 18.20 15.50
N ASN A 337 11.07 17.05 15.75
CA ASN A 337 10.79 16.50 17.09
C ASN A 337 11.55 15.21 17.42
N ALA A 338 12.44 14.75 16.55
CA ALA A 338 13.22 13.54 16.78
C ALA A 338 14.57 13.60 16.08
N GLU A 339 15.63 13.19 16.79
CA GLU A 339 16.94 12.92 16.19
C GLU A 339 16.92 11.53 15.51
N VAL A 340 16.08 11.37 14.51
CA VAL A 340 16.09 10.19 13.66
C VAL A 340 17.13 10.46 12.56
N ASN A 341 18.36 10.11 12.83
CA ASN A 341 19.45 10.26 11.87
C ASN A 341 19.83 8.89 11.32
N PHE A 342 19.99 8.83 10.01
CA PHE A 342 20.64 7.68 9.37
C PHE A 342 22.05 7.52 9.97
N LYS A 343 22.33 6.33 10.48
CA LYS A 343 23.69 5.91 10.87
C LYS A 343 24.15 4.86 9.88
N GLU A 344 25.43 4.85 9.55
CA GLU A 344 26.00 3.95 8.54
C GLU A 344 25.65 2.46 8.76
N ASN A 345 25.42 2.08 10.02
CA ASN A 345 25.05 0.72 10.45
C ASN A 345 23.60 0.62 10.94
N ASP A 346 22.76 1.62 10.64
CA ASP A 346 21.38 1.60 11.07
C ASP A 346 20.55 0.73 10.11
N THR A 347 20.06 -0.39 10.64
CA THR A 347 19.11 -1.26 9.94
C THR A 347 17.71 -0.69 9.87
N ASN A 348 17.46 0.44 10.56
CA ASN A 348 16.18 1.10 10.51
C ASN A 348 16.02 1.84 9.17
N ARG A 349 15.73 1.06 8.17
CA ARG A 349 15.56 1.42 6.76
C ARG A 349 14.64 2.63 6.55
N ASN A 350 13.72 2.86 7.49
CA ASN A 350 12.73 3.91 7.39
C ASN A 350 13.29 5.33 7.59
N CYS A 351 14.49 5.46 8.19
CA CYS A 351 15.12 6.76 8.46
C CYS A 351 16.02 7.25 7.32
N ALA A 352 16.32 6.40 6.34
CA ALA A 352 17.22 6.71 5.24
C ALA A 352 16.45 7.18 3.98
N GLN A 353 15.43 8.02 4.16
CA GLN A 353 14.63 8.54 3.06
C GLN A 353 15.21 9.86 2.54
N PRO A 354 15.28 10.05 1.20
CA PRO A 354 15.58 11.36 0.62
C PRO A 354 14.51 12.38 0.98
N SER A 355 14.91 13.62 1.18
CA SER A 355 13.95 14.73 1.21
C SER A 355 13.25 14.85 -0.15
N TYR A 356 11.93 14.99 -0.16
CA TYR A 356 11.19 15.25 -1.41
C TYR A 356 11.54 16.59 -2.06
N ALA A 357 12.25 17.45 -1.33
CA ALA A 357 12.81 18.71 -1.83
C ALA A 357 14.25 18.58 -2.37
N SER A 358 14.87 17.39 -2.31
CA SER A 358 16.19 17.15 -2.87
C SER A 358 16.17 17.22 -4.39
N GLU A 359 16.86 18.21 -4.97
CA GLU A 359 16.98 18.34 -6.41
C GLU A 359 17.82 17.19 -7.03
N ILE A 360 18.79 16.66 -6.25
CA ILE A 360 19.62 15.52 -6.64
C ILE A 360 18.72 14.28 -6.75
N TRP A 361 18.02 13.94 -5.69
CA TRP A 361 17.08 12.81 -5.70
C TRP A 361 16.03 12.93 -6.80
N CYS A 362 15.40 14.10 -6.90
CA CYS A 362 14.38 14.36 -7.90
C CYS A 362 14.90 14.15 -9.34
N THR A 363 16.16 14.48 -9.62
CA THR A 363 16.77 14.32 -10.94
C THR A 363 17.15 12.86 -11.20
N GLU A 364 17.85 12.23 -10.26
CA GLU A 364 18.43 10.91 -10.44
C GLU A 364 17.37 9.80 -10.35
N PHE A 365 16.37 9.92 -9.45
CA PHE A 365 15.22 9.03 -9.41
C PHE A 365 14.38 9.11 -10.68
N SER A 366 14.14 10.33 -11.21
CA SER A 366 13.44 10.50 -12.48
C SER A 366 14.20 9.85 -13.65
N GLU A 367 15.53 9.94 -13.65
CA GLU A 367 16.36 9.29 -14.68
C GLU A 367 16.31 7.77 -14.57
N CYS A 368 16.36 7.20 -13.35
CA CYS A 368 16.19 5.76 -13.15
C CYS A 368 14.83 5.27 -13.67
N VAL A 369 13.74 6.00 -13.34
CA VAL A 369 12.39 5.69 -13.85
C VAL A 369 12.36 5.73 -15.38
N ARG A 370 12.92 6.78 -16.00
CA ARG A 370 12.97 6.93 -17.46
C ARG A 370 13.66 5.73 -18.12
N LEU A 371 14.87 5.41 -17.65
CA LEU A 371 15.68 4.33 -18.21
C LEU A 371 15.02 2.96 -18.04
N LEU A 372 14.38 2.70 -16.89
CA LEU A 372 13.65 1.46 -16.65
C LEU A 372 12.44 1.33 -17.56
N VAL A 373 11.65 2.39 -17.73
CA VAL A 373 10.49 2.37 -18.63
C VAL A 373 10.96 2.17 -20.09
N GLU A 374 11.97 2.92 -20.56
CA GLU A 374 12.53 2.74 -21.90
C GLU A 374 13.05 1.30 -22.14
N TYR A 375 13.72 0.73 -21.14
CA TYR A 375 14.18 -0.66 -21.19
C TYR A 375 12.99 -1.62 -21.35
N LEU A 376 11.93 -1.47 -20.54
CA LEU A 376 10.76 -2.34 -20.59
C LEU A 376 9.99 -2.20 -21.90
N GLU A 377 9.84 -0.98 -22.43
CA GLU A 377 9.20 -0.71 -23.73
C GLU A 377 10.03 -1.25 -24.92
N ALA A 378 11.33 -1.51 -24.72
CA ALA A 378 12.20 -2.17 -25.69
C ALA A 378 12.20 -3.70 -25.59
N THR A 379 11.59 -4.30 -24.56
CA THR A 379 11.49 -5.76 -24.41
C THR A 379 10.43 -6.38 -25.30
N PRO A 380 10.47 -7.69 -25.58
CA PRO A 380 9.39 -8.39 -26.25
C PRO A 380 8.02 -8.26 -25.58
N TYR A 381 8.01 -7.91 -24.29
CA TYR A 381 6.82 -7.88 -23.45
C TYR A 381 6.12 -6.52 -23.39
N ALA A 382 6.60 -5.50 -24.07
CA ALA A 382 6.05 -4.14 -24.04
C ALA A 382 4.53 -4.09 -24.27
N SER A 383 4.01 -4.92 -25.20
CA SER A 383 2.57 -5.00 -25.51
C SER A 383 1.72 -5.51 -24.32
N ARG A 384 2.34 -6.11 -23.32
CA ARG A 384 1.67 -6.65 -22.12
C ARG A 384 1.63 -5.68 -20.94
N ILE A 385 2.37 -4.56 -21.01
CA ILE A 385 2.37 -3.55 -19.95
C ILE A 385 1.29 -2.51 -20.29
N PHE A 386 0.19 -2.48 -19.52
CA PHE A 386 -0.88 -1.51 -19.74
C PHE A 386 -0.67 -0.21 -18.96
N GLY A 387 0.16 -0.22 -17.91
CA GLY A 387 0.42 0.96 -17.10
C GLY A 387 1.66 0.84 -16.23
N TYR A 388 2.10 2.00 -15.73
CA TYR A 388 3.17 2.16 -14.76
C TYR A 388 2.63 2.83 -13.51
N ARG A 389 2.95 2.28 -12.33
CA ARG A 389 2.70 2.89 -11.02
C ARG A 389 4.03 3.27 -10.42
N ILE A 390 4.24 4.55 -10.15
CA ILE A 390 5.49 5.06 -9.58
C ILE A 390 5.21 5.52 -8.15
N ASP A 391 5.93 4.93 -7.21
CA ASP A 391 5.71 5.18 -5.79
C ASP A 391 7.02 5.44 -5.04
N SER A 392 6.92 6.16 -3.94
CA SER A 392 8.06 6.48 -3.08
C SER A 392 7.63 6.54 -1.62
N GLY A 393 8.61 6.48 -0.72
CA GLY A 393 8.40 6.64 0.71
C GLY A 393 7.84 5.40 1.39
N VAL A 394 7.47 5.57 2.66
CA VAL A 394 7.00 4.47 3.51
C VAL A 394 5.75 3.83 2.94
N TYR A 395 5.73 2.51 2.92
CA TYR A 395 4.68 1.67 2.33
C TYR A 395 4.44 1.92 0.83
N LEU A 396 5.31 2.68 0.16
CA LEU A 396 5.11 3.15 -1.22
C LEU A 396 3.86 4.04 -1.34
N GLU A 397 3.54 4.79 -0.29
CA GLU A 397 2.36 5.63 -0.18
C GLU A 397 2.69 7.13 -0.16
N TRP A 398 3.89 7.52 -0.63
CA TRP A 398 4.37 8.89 -0.67
C TRP A 398 4.35 9.58 0.71
N HIS A 399 4.69 8.84 1.76
CA HIS A 399 4.83 9.33 3.12
C HIS A 399 6.28 9.29 3.59
N TYR A 400 6.64 10.20 4.48
CA TYR A 400 7.85 10.04 5.27
C TYR A 400 7.64 9.05 6.42
N TYR A 401 8.73 8.45 6.91
CA TYR A 401 8.69 7.58 8.07
C TYR A 401 8.19 8.30 9.33
N GLY A 402 7.49 7.56 10.18
CA GLY A 402 7.04 8.07 11.47
C GLY A 402 5.84 9.00 11.39
N MET A 403 5.09 8.91 10.31
CA MET A 403 3.80 9.59 10.14
C MET A 403 2.93 9.45 11.39
N GLY A 404 2.44 10.57 11.95
CA GLY A 404 1.69 10.63 13.20
C GLY A 404 2.51 10.65 14.48
N GLY A 405 3.82 10.60 14.39
CA GLY A 405 4.72 10.62 15.56
C GLY A 405 5.93 11.51 15.38
N PHE A 406 6.44 11.63 14.16
CA PHE A 406 7.56 12.51 13.81
C PHE A 406 7.09 13.64 12.91
N GLU A 407 7.81 14.75 12.96
CA GLU A 407 7.48 15.96 12.19
C GLU A 407 8.57 16.24 11.14
N PRO A 408 8.52 15.61 9.96
CA PRO A 408 9.41 15.97 8.87
C PRO A 408 8.91 17.27 8.22
N ASP A 409 9.59 17.94 7.34
CA ASP A 409 10.98 17.81 6.99
C ASP A 409 11.66 19.11 7.34
N VAL A 410 12.72 19.06 8.13
CA VAL A 410 13.54 20.25 8.49
C VAL A 410 14.96 20.16 7.92
N SER A 411 15.13 19.31 6.90
CA SER A 411 16.43 19.15 6.22
C SER A 411 16.84 20.40 5.45
N GLU A 412 18.13 20.49 5.10
CA GLU A 412 18.61 21.63 4.31
C GLU A 412 18.03 21.67 2.88
N PRO A 413 17.82 20.55 2.15
CA PRO A 413 17.05 20.57 0.90
C PRO A 413 15.67 21.23 1.06
N MET A 414 14.92 20.85 2.11
CA MET A 414 13.61 21.42 2.38
C MET A 414 13.70 22.90 2.77
N ASN A 415 14.69 23.29 3.54
CA ASN A 415 14.94 24.70 3.87
C ASN A 415 15.27 25.53 2.61
N ARG A 416 16.07 24.98 1.68
CA ARG A 416 16.34 25.65 0.38
C ARG A 416 15.05 25.79 -0.44
N ALA A 417 14.23 24.75 -0.50
CA ALA A 417 12.95 24.79 -1.20
C ALA A 417 11.98 25.78 -0.54
N PHE A 418 11.93 25.81 0.78
CA PHE A 418 11.07 26.75 1.52
C PHE A 418 11.43 28.20 1.26
N ARG A 419 12.72 28.57 1.27
CA ARG A 419 13.16 29.91 0.89
C ARG A 419 12.79 30.28 -0.55
N LYS A 420 12.93 29.37 -1.50
CA LYS A 420 12.47 29.54 -2.89
C LYS A 420 10.95 29.74 -2.96
N TRP A 421 10.20 28.93 -2.20
CA TRP A 421 8.75 29.00 -2.12
C TRP A 421 8.28 30.34 -1.54
N LEU A 422 8.88 30.77 -0.43
CA LEU A 422 8.59 32.07 0.20
C LEU A 422 8.92 33.26 -0.75
N ALA A 423 10.02 33.19 -1.49
CA ALA A 423 10.36 34.20 -2.49
C ALA A 423 9.32 34.27 -3.62
N LYS A 424 8.79 33.16 -4.05
CA LYS A 424 7.71 33.09 -5.05
C LYS A 424 6.39 33.63 -4.50
N GLU A 425 6.06 33.29 -3.25
CA GLU A 425 4.76 33.63 -2.63
C GLU A 425 4.71 35.12 -2.20
N TYR A 426 5.76 35.62 -1.56
CA TYR A 426 5.78 36.95 -0.96
C TYR A 426 6.56 37.99 -1.75
N GLY A 427 7.56 37.57 -2.51
CA GLY A 427 8.40 38.46 -3.32
C GLY A 427 9.39 39.31 -2.52
N THR A 428 9.00 39.85 -1.34
CA THR A 428 9.85 40.72 -0.51
C THR A 428 9.81 40.31 0.97
N ASP A 429 10.85 40.72 1.73
CA ASP A 429 10.92 40.50 3.17
C ASP A 429 9.81 41.26 3.91
N GLU A 430 9.41 42.45 3.47
CA GLU A 430 8.35 43.24 4.08
C GLU A 430 7.00 42.56 3.95
N ALA A 431 6.71 41.93 2.81
CA ALA A 431 5.49 41.15 2.62
C ALA A 431 5.47 39.90 3.53
N LEU A 432 6.60 39.19 3.63
CA LEU A 432 6.78 38.07 4.55
C LEU A 432 6.59 38.48 6.02
N GLN A 433 7.24 39.58 6.44
CA GLN A 433 7.11 40.15 7.78
C GLN A 433 5.68 40.50 8.14
N SER A 434 4.96 41.08 7.20
CA SER A 434 3.54 41.40 7.36
C SER A 434 2.70 40.15 7.52
N ALA A 435 2.94 39.11 6.68
CA ALA A 435 2.18 37.88 6.70
C ALA A 435 2.44 37.01 7.95
N TRP A 436 3.68 36.98 8.43
CA TRP A 436 4.05 36.20 9.62
C TRP A 436 3.89 36.98 10.93
N GLY A 437 3.61 38.29 10.88
CA GLY A 437 3.59 39.13 12.06
C GLY A 437 4.97 39.21 12.75
N HIS A 438 6.06 38.97 12.03
CA HIS A 438 7.42 38.87 12.57
C HIS A 438 8.37 39.88 11.93
N PRO A 439 8.66 41.03 12.57
CA PRO A 439 9.39 42.12 11.95
C PRO A 439 10.83 41.85 11.52
N SER A 440 11.46 40.78 12.00
CA SER A 440 12.82 40.38 11.63
C SER A 440 12.87 39.16 10.71
N ALA A 441 11.71 38.65 10.24
CA ALA A 441 11.72 37.57 9.27
C ALA A 441 12.30 38.04 7.93
N THR A 442 13.17 37.23 7.35
CA THR A 442 13.67 37.46 5.98
C THR A 442 13.60 36.16 5.20
N ILE A 443 13.35 36.28 3.90
CA ILE A 443 13.23 35.09 3.02
C ILE A 443 14.53 34.30 3.03
N ILE A 444 15.68 34.95 3.01
CA ILE A 444 16.97 34.28 2.94
C ILE A 444 17.35 33.54 4.24
N SER A 445 16.87 34.02 5.39
CA SER A 445 17.14 33.39 6.70
C SER A 445 16.03 32.46 7.17
N ALA A 446 14.95 32.36 6.41
CA ALA A 446 13.83 31.49 6.79
C ALA A 446 14.22 30.03 6.81
N HIS A 447 13.70 29.32 7.81
CA HIS A 447 13.82 27.89 7.98
C HIS A 447 12.45 27.25 8.20
N MET A 448 12.35 25.97 7.92
CA MET A 448 11.19 25.18 8.28
C MET A 448 10.93 25.28 9.79
N PRO A 449 9.66 25.52 10.22
CA PRO A 449 9.34 25.68 11.63
C PRO A 449 9.69 24.45 12.45
N GLY A 450 10.21 24.68 13.66
CA GLY A 450 10.43 23.62 14.65
C GLY A 450 9.12 23.14 15.29
N GLN A 451 9.20 22.08 16.10
CA GLN A 451 8.06 21.40 16.72
C GLN A 451 7.08 22.35 17.42
N ALA A 452 7.57 23.23 18.28
CA ALA A 452 6.69 24.12 19.05
C ALA A 452 5.81 25.05 18.16
N ALA A 453 6.36 25.53 17.04
CA ALA A 453 5.60 26.34 16.10
C ALA A 453 4.60 25.53 15.27
N ARG A 454 4.90 24.26 14.99
CA ARG A 454 4.00 23.36 14.27
C ARG A 454 2.84 22.89 15.12
N GLU A 455 3.07 22.67 16.42
CA GLU A 455 2.04 22.27 17.39
C GLU A 455 1.16 23.43 17.87
N HIS A 456 1.55 24.68 17.61
CA HIS A 456 0.75 25.85 18.01
C HIS A 456 -0.53 25.98 17.19
N ASN A 457 -1.63 26.34 17.87
CA ASN A 457 -2.93 26.56 17.28
C ASN A 457 -3.53 27.86 17.82
N GLY A 458 -3.34 28.95 17.11
CA GLY A 458 -3.75 30.32 17.53
C GLY A 458 -5.26 30.51 17.65
N ALA A 459 -6.08 29.68 16.99
CA ALA A 459 -7.53 29.71 17.04
C ALA A 459 -8.13 28.46 17.73
N GLY A 460 -7.47 27.97 18.79
CA GLY A 460 -7.96 26.83 19.56
C GLY A 460 -7.58 25.48 18.99
N SER A 461 -8.50 24.73 18.40
CA SER A 461 -8.22 23.44 17.74
C SER A 461 -7.77 23.59 16.27
N ILE A 462 -7.71 24.81 15.78
CA ILE A 462 -7.30 25.14 14.41
C ILE A 462 -6.27 26.26 14.41
N ARG A 463 -5.44 26.33 13.36
CA ARG A 463 -4.41 27.34 13.18
C ARG A 463 -5.01 28.67 12.73
N ASP A 464 -4.60 29.77 13.35
CA ASP A 464 -4.98 31.11 12.92
C ASP A 464 -4.06 31.56 11.78
N PRO A 465 -4.61 31.97 10.61
CA PRO A 465 -3.79 32.45 9.48
C PRO A 465 -2.89 33.63 9.79
N GLN A 466 -3.19 34.44 10.82
CA GLN A 466 -2.37 35.58 11.23
C GLN A 466 -1.30 35.22 12.26
N ILE A 467 -1.47 34.11 13.00
CA ILE A 467 -0.59 33.71 14.10
C ILE A 467 0.29 32.54 13.68
N ASP A 468 -0.30 31.55 12.99
CA ASP A 468 0.34 30.27 12.67
C ASP A 468 0.81 30.19 11.20
N ARG A 469 0.93 31.36 10.53
CA ARG A 469 1.17 31.43 9.09
C ARG A 469 2.43 30.69 8.67
N ALA A 470 3.52 30.78 9.43
CA ALA A 470 4.76 30.07 9.11
C ALA A 470 4.59 28.55 9.10
N ALA A 471 3.77 27.98 10.01
CA ALA A 471 3.46 26.56 10.03
C ALA A 471 2.58 26.17 8.82
N VAL A 472 1.60 26.97 8.46
CA VAL A 472 0.77 26.78 7.27
C VAL A 472 1.60 26.82 5.99
N ASP A 473 2.46 27.82 5.83
CA ASP A 473 3.34 27.97 4.67
C ASP A 473 4.31 26.77 4.53
N SER A 474 4.82 26.25 5.65
CA SER A 474 5.69 25.08 5.63
C SER A 474 4.96 23.82 5.14
N LEU A 475 3.72 23.58 5.56
CA LEU A 475 2.90 22.47 5.09
C LEU A 475 2.58 22.59 3.59
N ARG A 476 2.28 23.81 3.12
CA ARG A 476 2.07 24.08 1.70
C ARG A 476 3.33 23.77 0.89
N CYS A 477 4.48 24.29 1.32
CA CYS A 477 5.75 24.02 0.66
C CYS A 477 6.05 22.51 0.57
N MET A 478 5.88 21.77 1.69
CA MET A 478 6.09 20.31 1.70
C MET A 478 5.14 19.59 0.74
N SER A 479 3.85 19.94 0.75
CA SER A 479 2.86 19.35 -0.15
C SER A 479 3.18 19.65 -1.62
N GLU A 480 3.63 20.87 -1.94
CA GLU A 480 4.08 21.23 -3.28
C GLU A 480 5.35 20.46 -3.69
N CYS A 481 6.34 20.32 -2.80
CA CYS A 481 7.57 19.58 -3.10
C CYS A 481 7.28 18.11 -3.43
N LEU A 482 6.46 17.43 -2.60
CA LEU A 482 6.02 16.07 -2.86
C LEU A 482 5.30 15.95 -4.20
N THR A 483 4.31 16.83 -4.43
CA THR A 483 3.52 16.82 -5.67
C THR A 483 4.38 17.11 -6.90
N ASN A 484 5.35 18.01 -6.80
CA ASN A 484 6.26 18.33 -7.91
C ASN A 484 7.14 17.12 -8.29
N LEU A 485 7.67 16.39 -7.30
CA LEU A 485 8.43 15.16 -7.57
C LEU A 485 7.54 14.10 -8.20
N MET A 486 6.36 13.87 -7.63
CA MET A 486 5.37 12.91 -8.15
C MET A 486 5.02 13.20 -9.61
N LEU A 487 4.59 14.41 -9.91
CA LEU A 487 4.24 14.82 -11.28
C LEU A 487 5.42 14.76 -12.24
N LYS A 488 6.64 14.97 -11.77
CA LYS A 488 7.84 14.85 -12.60
C LYS A 488 8.12 13.39 -12.98
N VAL A 489 8.03 12.45 -12.05
CA VAL A 489 8.25 11.04 -12.37
C VAL A 489 7.11 10.47 -13.21
N ASP A 490 5.87 10.92 -12.99
CA ASP A 490 4.72 10.55 -13.81
C ASP A 490 4.89 11.04 -15.25
N HIS A 491 5.29 12.30 -15.43
CA HIS A 491 5.59 12.86 -16.75
C HIS A 491 6.66 12.07 -17.48
N VAL A 492 7.77 11.78 -16.80
CA VAL A 492 8.90 11.04 -17.36
C VAL A 492 8.47 9.63 -17.79
N ALA A 493 7.71 8.91 -16.99
CA ALA A 493 7.19 7.59 -17.33
C ALA A 493 6.20 7.64 -18.50
N LYS A 494 5.35 8.69 -18.53
CA LYS A 494 4.40 8.91 -19.62
C LYS A 494 5.10 9.13 -20.96
N GLU A 495 6.13 9.96 -20.99
CA GLU A 495 6.94 10.21 -22.19
C GLU A 495 7.77 8.99 -22.60
N ALA A 496 8.43 8.33 -21.63
CA ALA A 496 9.25 7.14 -21.92
C ALA A 496 8.42 5.96 -22.47
N SER A 497 7.14 5.85 -22.09
CA SER A 497 6.19 4.89 -22.68
C SER A 497 5.56 5.38 -23.98
N HIS A 498 6.07 6.47 -24.59
CA HIS A 498 5.48 7.12 -25.76
C HIS A 498 3.99 7.47 -25.59
N ARG A 499 3.57 7.77 -24.37
CA ARG A 499 2.20 8.06 -23.93
C ARG A 499 1.21 6.90 -24.18
N LYS A 500 1.71 5.68 -24.38
CA LYS A 500 0.88 4.49 -24.63
C LYS A 500 0.44 3.77 -23.36
N ALA A 501 1.14 3.96 -22.23
CA ALA A 501 0.78 3.36 -20.96
C ALA A 501 -0.04 4.29 -20.08
N LEU A 502 -0.89 3.74 -19.22
CA LEU A 502 -1.45 4.47 -18.08
C LEU A 502 -0.33 4.77 -17.08
N VAL A 503 -0.40 5.94 -16.44
CA VAL A 503 0.55 6.30 -15.38
C VAL A 503 -0.21 6.78 -14.16
N GLY A 504 0.25 6.43 -12.97
CA GLY A 504 -0.32 6.89 -11.72
C GLY A 504 0.48 6.45 -10.50
N ASN A 505 -0.08 6.69 -9.33
CA ASN A 505 0.61 6.56 -8.05
C ASN A 505 -0.33 6.15 -6.91
N PHE A 506 0.27 5.78 -5.77
CA PHE A 506 -0.44 5.38 -4.57
C PHE A 506 -0.56 6.60 -3.63
N CYS A 507 -1.61 7.41 -3.82
CA CYS A 507 -1.76 8.73 -3.22
C CYS A 507 -3.24 9.16 -3.16
N GLY A 508 -3.53 10.35 -2.60
CA GLY A 508 -4.84 10.97 -2.61
C GLY A 508 -5.67 10.72 -1.36
N TYR A 509 -5.04 10.54 -0.20
CA TYR A 509 -5.70 10.26 1.07
C TYR A 509 -6.38 11.49 1.66
N PHE A 510 -7.60 11.30 2.09
CA PHE A 510 -8.38 12.28 2.84
C PHE A 510 -9.01 11.65 4.10
N PHE A 511 -9.59 10.45 3.97
CA PHE A 511 -10.21 9.70 5.06
C PHE A 511 -9.24 8.69 5.68
N GLY A 512 -9.57 8.18 6.87
CA GLY A 512 -8.84 7.11 7.54
C GLY A 512 -7.46 7.52 8.06
N MET A 513 -7.10 8.79 7.95
CA MET A 513 -5.89 9.36 8.54
C MET A 513 -6.24 9.92 9.92
N ASN A 514 -5.32 9.76 10.88
CA ASN A 514 -5.45 10.43 12.18
C ASN A 514 -5.25 11.94 12.02
N PHE A 515 -4.45 12.32 11.03
CA PHE A 515 -4.10 13.69 10.73
C PHE A 515 -3.84 13.81 9.21
N PRO A 516 -4.80 14.28 8.38
CA PRO A 516 -4.65 14.34 6.92
C PRO A 516 -3.45 15.16 6.44
N ALA A 517 -3.02 16.19 7.19
CA ALA A 517 -1.85 16.97 6.83
C ALA A 517 -0.55 16.16 6.86
N GLU A 518 -0.46 15.09 7.67
CA GLU A 518 0.72 14.23 7.75
C GLU A 518 1.04 13.50 6.44
N GLY A 519 0.00 13.22 5.64
CA GLY A 519 0.19 12.59 4.34
C GLY A 519 0.73 13.54 3.28
N TRP A 520 0.55 14.86 3.44
CA TRP A 520 0.83 15.92 2.44
C TRP A 520 0.20 15.68 1.07
N HIS A 521 -0.81 14.84 0.97
CA HIS A 521 -1.56 14.57 -0.25
C HIS A 521 -2.57 15.71 -0.56
N LEU A 522 -2.25 16.95 -0.17
CA LEU A 522 -3.19 18.05 -0.18
C LEU A 522 -3.31 18.75 -1.52
N GLU A 523 -2.33 18.58 -2.39
CA GLU A 523 -2.34 19.12 -3.76
C GLU A 523 -3.06 18.20 -4.76
N ASN A 524 -3.99 17.35 -4.30
CA ASN A 524 -4.64 16.34 -5.13
C ASN A 524 -5.37 16.95 -6.36
N ARG A 525 -5.86 18.18 -6.25
CA ARG A 525 -6.42 18.93 -7.39
C ARG A 525 -5.43 19.05 -8.54
N ARG A 526 -4.14 19.35 -8.26
CA ARG A 526 -3.10 19.47 -9.28
C ARG A 526 -2.80 18.12 -9.93
N ILE A 527 -2.80 17.05 -9.12
CA ILE A 527 -2.54 15.69 -9.61
C ILE A 527 -3.69 15.26 -10.52
N LEU A 528 -4.95 15.44 -10.11
CA LEU A 528 -6.12 15.11 -10.93
C LEU A 528 -6.23 15.95 -12.20
N ALA A 529 -5.73 17.17 -12.21
CA ALA A 529 -5.68 18.02 -13.40
C ALA A 529 -4.53 17.69 -14.37
N SER A 530 -3.54 16.88 -13.93
CA SER A 530 -2.39 16.54 -14.76
C SER A 530 -2.79 15.65 -15.96
N PRO A 531 -2.32 15.94 -17.18
CA PRO A 531 -2.55 15.08 -18.36
C PRO A 531 -1.66 13.82 -18.33
N ASP A 532 -0.69 13.75 -17.41
CA ASP A 532 0.26 12.65 -17.30
C ASP A 532 -0.16 11.60 -16.27
N VAL A 533 -1.15 11.92 -15.43
CA VAL A 533 -1.72 11.01 -14.43
C VAL A 533 -3.04 10.46 -14.94
N ASP A 534 -3.21 9.14 -14.99
CA ASP A 534 -4.44 8.47 -15.41
C ASP A 534 -5.22 7.87 -14.23
N PHE A 535 -4.53 7.50 -13.16
CA PHE A 535 -5.13 6.89 -11.97
C PHE A 535 -4.39 7.26 -10.69
N GLN A 536 -5.09 7.15 -9.58
CA GLN A 536 -4.48 7.07 -8.24
C GLN A 536 -5.06 5.87 -7.49
N ALA A 537 -4.25 5.32 -6.59
CA ALA A 537 -4.62 4.20 -5.77
C ALA A 537 -4.54 4.53 -4.28
N GLN A 538 -5.39 3.90 -3.47
CA GLN A 538 -5.40 4.05 -2.02
C GLN A 538 -5.89 2.77 -1.35
N PRO A 539 -5.46 2.48 -0.09
CA PRO A 539 -6.09 1.43 0.71
C PRO A 539 -7.46 1.88 1.24
N PRO A 540 -8.26 0.98 1.79
CA PRO A 540 -9.47 1.33 2.53
C PRO A 540 -9.12 1.98 3.88
N CYS A 541 -10.13 2.50 4.56
CA CYS A 541 -9.98 3.01 5.92
C CYS A 541 -9.78 1.87 6.93
N TYR A 542 -8.66 1.84 7.64
CA TYR A 542 -8.27 0.73 8.53
C TYR A 542 -8.94 0.70 9.91
N ASP A 543 -9.73 1.71 10.28
CA ASP A 543 -10.49 1.67 11.52
C ASP A 543 -11.49 0.49 11.52
N ARG A 544 -11.58 -0.26 12.63
CA ARG A 544 -12.44 -1.43 12.76
C ARG A 544 -13.91 -1.13 12.49
N ARG A 545 -14.40 0.07 12.84
CA ARG A 545 -15.78 0.47 12.53
C ARG A 545 -16.10 0.41 11.03
N PHE A 546 -15.11 0.60 10.17
CA PHE A 546 -15.26 0.49 8.73
C PHE A 546 -15.04 -0.93 8.23
N ARG A 547 -14.06 -1.66 8.81
CA ARG A 547 -13.60 -2.96 8.30
C ARG A 547 -14.33 -4.15 8.90
N ASP A 548 -14.88 -4.07 10.11
CA ASP A 548 -15.64 -5.17 10.72
C ASP A 548 -16.91 -5.47 9.91
N PHE A 549 -17.48 -6.65 10.08
CA PHE A 549 -18.75 -7.01 9.46
C PHE A 549 -19.83 -5.99 9.82
N GLY A 550 -20.62 -5.61 8.84
CA GLY A 550 -21.59 -4.52 8.98
C GLY A 550 -21.02 -3.13 8.68
N GLY A 551 -19.70 -2.95 8.69
CA GLY A 551 -19.04 -1.72 8.27
C GLY A 551 -19.05 -1.53 6.75
N GLY A 552 -18.95 -0.28 6.29
CA GLY A 552 -19.04 0.08 4.87
C GLY A 552 -17.72 -0.01 4.10
N GLU A 553 -16.59 -0.15 4.78
CA GLU A 553 -15.21 -0.16 4.24
C GLU A 553 -14.95 0.88 3.12
N PRO A 554 -15.10 2.17 3.42
CA PRO A 554 -14.89 3.21 2.41
C PRO A 554 -13.40 3.36 2.07
N THR A 555 -13.15 3.79 0.83
CA THR A 555 -11.81 4.21 0.39
C THR A 555 -11.35 5.46 1.15
N ARG A 556 -10.05 5.69 1.22
CA ARG A 556 -9.45 6.89 1.84
C ARG A 556 -9.59 8.16 1.02
N SER A 557 -10.09 8.09 -0.21
CA SER A 557 -10.18 9.24 -1.11
C SER A 557 -11.58 9.85 -1.18
N LEU A 558 -11.63 11.07 -1.72
CA LEU A 558 -12.86 11.70 -2.20
C LEU A 558 -13.22 11.09 -3.58
N ALA A 559 -13.74 9.87 -3.55
CA ALA A 559 -13.75 8.93 -4.68
C ALA A 559 -14.43 9.45 -5.95
N GLU A 560 -15.53 10.20 -5.80
CA GLU A 560 -16.28 10.68 -6.96
C GLU A 560 -15.59 11.84 -7.68
N SER A 561 -14.66 12.55 -7.03
CA SER A 561 -13.83 13.57 -7.67
C SER A 561 -12.97 13.00 -8.80
N TYR A 562 -12.49 11.78 -8.68
CA TYR A 562 -11.66 11.14 -9.71
C TYR A 562 -12.40 11.01 -11.04
N ARG A 563 -13.63 10.52 -11.00
CA ARG A 563 -14.47 10.36 -12.20
C ARG A 563 -14.73 11.70 -12.89
N LEU A 564 -14.91 12.79 -12.13
CA LEU A 564 -15.13 14.12 -12.68
C LEU A 564 -13.94 14.64 -13.47
N HIS A 565 -12.74 14.22 -13.12
CA HIS A 565 -11.50 14.54 -13.81
C HIS A 565 -11.10 13.47 -14.85
N GLY A 566 -11.96 12.46 -15.11
CA GLY A 566 -11.69 11.38 -16.06
C GLY A 566 -10.59 10.41 -15.60
N LYS A 567 -10.29 10.38 -14.28
CA LYS A 567 -9.24 9.54 -13.70
C LYS A 567 -9.85 8.28 -13.08
N LEU A 568 -9.07 7.19 -13.09
CA LEU A 568 -9.44 5.96 -12.40
C LEU A 568 -9.04 6.05 -10.92
N ASN A 569 -10.00 5.84 -10.04
CA ASN A 569 -9.74 5.57 -8.62
C ASN A 569 -9.58 4.06 -8.43
N LEU A 570 -8.42 3.62 -7.98
CA LEU A 570 -8.11 2.22 -7.65
C LEU A 570 -8.11 2.04 -6.13
N VAL A 571 -8.84 1.05 -5.64
CA VAL A 571 -8.84 0.70 -4.21
C VAL A 571 -7.98 -0.53 -3.99
N GLU A 572 -7.07 -0.49 -3.03
CA GLU A 572 -6.35 -1.67 -2.57
C GLU A 572 -7.22 -2.43 -1.58
N TRP A 573 -7.68 -3.62 -1.95
CA TRP A 573 -8.36 -4.51 -1.01
C TRP A 573 -7.35 -5.49 -0.40
N ASP A 574 -6.80 -5.11 0.74
CA ASP A 574 -5.95 -5.96 1.59
C ASP A 574 -6.78 -6.71 2.65
N THR A 575 -7.95 -7.17 2.23
CA THR A 575 -8.91 -7.86 3.10
C THR A 575 -8.36 -9.21 3.53
N ARG A 576 -8.15 -9.35 4.82
CA ARG A 576 -7.59 -10.56 5.40
C ARG A 576 -8.61 -11.70 5.38
N THR A 577 -8.24 -12.79 4.74
CA THR A 577 -9.04 -14.02 4.70
C THR A 577 -8.75 -14.90 5.91
N HIS A 578 -9.45 -16.00 6.05
CA HIS A 578 -9.25 -16.99 7.13
C HIS A 578 -7.90 -17.73 7.03
N VAL A 579 -7.25 -17.68 5.86
CA VAL A 579 -5.93 -18.30 5.62
C VAL A 579 -4.81 -17.51 6.33
N VAL A 580 -5.02 -16.23 6.60
CA VAL A 580 -4.03 -15.33 7.21
C VAL A 580 -3.70 -15.75 8.64
N THR A 581 -2.42 -15.85 8.96
CA THR A 581 -1.94 -16.15 10.31
C THR A 581 -1.91 -14.90 11.20
N GLU A 582 -1.61 -13.73 10.62
CA GLU A 582 -1.59 -12.46 11.33
C GLU A 582 -3.01 -11.86 11.41
N ARG A 583 -3.63 -11.96 12.58
CA ARG A 583 -5.01 -11.53 12.80
C ARG A 583 -5.09 -10.09 13.31
N VAL A 584 -4.61 -9.16 12.51
CA VAL A 584 -4.77 -7.72 12.72
C VAL A 584 -5.92 -7.19 11.85
N TYR A 585 -6.53 -6.10 12.26
CA TYR A 585 -7.73 -5.52 11.62
C TYR A 585 -8.90 -6.51 11.57
N SER A 586 -9.83 -6.36 10.65
CA SER A 586 -10.92 -7.32 10.43
C SER A 586 -10.45 -8.46 9.51
N TYR A 587 -10.89 -9.68 9.79
CA TYR A 587 -10.53 -10.89 9.03
C TYR A 587 -11.69 -11.89 9.03
N GLY A 588 -11.69 -12.80 8.05
CA GLY A 588 -12.61 -13.92 8.03
C GLY A 588 -12.16 -15.01 9.00
N ASP A 589 -13.05 -15.49 9.84
CA ASP A 589 -12.77 -16.63 10.74
C ASP A 589 -12.80 -17.99 10.03
N ASN A 590 -13.43 -18.05 8.88
CA ASN A 590 -13.64 -19.25 8.06
C ASN A 590 -13.81 -18.85 6.58
N PRO A 591 -13.84 -19.81 5.63
CA PRO A 591 -14.01 -19.50 4.20
C PRO A 591 -15.27 -18.69 3.88
N THR A 592 -16.39 -18.95 4.53
CA THR A 592 -17.66 -18.22 4.31
C THR A 592 -17.54 -16.75 4.74
N ASP A 593 -16.94 -16.48 5.89
CA ASP A 593 -16.68 -15.14 6.36
C ASP A 593 -15.78 -14.38 5.38
N SER A 594 -14.70 -15.02 4.90
CA SER A 594 -13.77 -14.45 3.92
C SER A 594 -14.48 -14.06 2.64
N VAL A 595 -15.28 -14.95 2.07
CA VAL A 595 -16.07 -14.69 0.86
C VAL A 595 -17.04 -13.52 1.07
N ASN A 596 -17.66 -13.37 2.24
CA ASN A 596 -18.58 -12.26 2.52
C ASN A 596 -17.87 -10.91 2.67
N LEU A 597 -16.64 -10.87 3.21
CA LEU A 597 -15.82 -9.66 3.21
C LEU A 597 -15.42 -9.27 1.78
N LEU A 598 -14.93 -10.21 0.99
CA LEU A 598 -14.60 -9.97 -0.44
C LEU A 598 -15.84 -9.56 -1.25
N ALA A 599 -17.03 -10.07 -0.89
CA ALA A 599 -18.31 -9.66 -1.50
C ALA A 599 -18.64 -8.19 -1.21
N ARG A 600 -18.38 -7.72 0.01
CA ARG A 600 -18.57 -6.32 0.39
C ARG A 600 -17.67 -5.41 -0.44
N ASP A 601 -16.37 -5.72 -0.51
CA ASP A 601 -15.35 -4.95 -1.20
C ASP A 601 -15.66 -4.83 -2.70
N PHE A 602 -16.00 -5.95 -3.32
CA PHE A 602 -16.44 -6.00 -4.71
C PHE A 602 -17.72 -5.18 -4.93
N SER A 603 -18.74 -5.38 -4.09
CA SER A 603 -20.04 -4.71 -4.24
C SER A 603 -19.92 -3.21 -4.04
N GLN A 604 -19.12 -2.78 -3.07
CA GLN A 604 -18.81 -1.38 -2.83
C GLN A 604 -18.12 -0.77 -4.06
N SER A 605 -17.09 -1.43 -4.62
CA SER A 605 -16.39 -0.97 -5.81
C SER A 605 -17.29 -0.92 -7.06
N LEU A 606 -18.22 -1.87 -7.21
CA LEU A 606 -19.22 -1.87 -8.28
C LEU A 606 -20.16 -0.67 -8.15
N ILE A 607 -20.64 -0.39 -6.94
CA ILE A 607 -21.65 0.66 -6.72
C ILE A 607 -21.03 2.05 -6.79
N ARG A 608 -19.82 2.22 -6.26
CA ARG A 608 -19.10 3.51 -6.24
C ARG A 608 -18.37 3.81 -7.56
N GLY A 609 -18.31 2.85 -8.50
CA GLY A 609 -17.62 3.04 -9.77
C GLY A 609 -16.11 3.19 -9.64
N THR A 610 -15.47 2.39 -8.76
CA THR A 610 -14.01 2.35 -8.60
C THR A 610 -13.42 1.11 -9.26
N GLY A 611 -12.15 1.19 -9.69
CA GLY A 611 -11.34 0.00 -9.92
C GLY A 611 -10.75 -0.48 -8.61
N PHE A 612 -10.13 -1.64 -8.61
CA PHE A 612 -9.47 -2.16 -7.41
C PHE A 612 -8.46 -3.26 -7.73
N TRP A 613 -7.60 -3.53 -6.74
CA TRP A 613 -6.81 -4.75 -6.73
C TRP A 613 -6.99 -5.52 -5.43
N TYR A 614 -6.90 -6.83 -5.53
CA TYR A 614 -6.73 -7.73 -4.40
C TYR A 614 -5.25 -7.76 -4.01
N PHE A 615 -4.95 -7.54 -2.74
CA PHE A 615 -3.59 -7.50 -2.22
C PHE A 615 -3.40 -8.44 -1.03
N ASP A 616 -2.32 -9.21 -1.02
CA ASP A 616 -2.09 -10.25 -0.02
C ASP A 616 -0.67 -10.31 0.54
N PHE A 617 0.16 -9.33 0.27
CA PHE A 617 1.59 -9.36 0.63
C PHE A 617 2.34 -10.60 0.07
N GLY A 618 1.78 -11.31 -0.91
CA GLY A 618 2.32 -12.56 -1.43
C GLY A 618 2.25 -13.74 -0.45
N GLN A 619 1.30 -13.70 0.48
CA GLN A 619 1.17 -14.69 1.55
C GLN A 619 0.09 -15.75 1.29
N GLY A 620 -0.45 -15.84 0.08
CA GLY A 620 -1.40 -16.89 -0.29
C GLY A 620 -2.79 -16.72 0.32
N TRP A 621 -3.24 -15.49 0.60
CA TRP A 621 -4.52 -15.25 1.28
C TRP A 621 -5.74 -15.74 0.50
N TYR A 622 -5.59 -15.99 -0.79
CA TYR A 622 -6.67 -16.40 -1.70
C TYR A 622 -6.60 -17.89 -2.11
N GLU A 623 -5.74 -18.69 -1.47
CA GLU A 623 -5.53 -20.11 -1.84
C GLU A 623 -6.75 -21.01 -1.65
N ASP A 624 -7.70 -20.64 -0.82
CA ASP A 624 -8.86 -21.47 -0.53
C ASP A 624 -9.73 -21.70 -1.78
N PRO A 625 -10.09 -22.95 -2.12
CA PRO A 625 -10.91 -23.26 -3.29
C PRO A 625 -12.25 -22.55 -3.32
N LEU A 626 -12.89 -22.29 -2.16
CA LEU A 626 -14.15 -21.54 -2.10
C LEU A 626 -13.96 -20.09 -2.53
N ILE A 627 -12.81 -19.49 -2.20
CA ILE A 627 -12.45 -18.15 -2.66
C ILE A 627 -12.24 -18.15 -4.17
N GLY A 628 -11.50 -19.13 -4.71
CA GLY A 628 -11.31 -19.28 -6.16
C GLY A 628 -12.64 -19.42 -6.91
N GLU A 629 -13.54 -20.28 -6.46
CA GLU A 629 -14.89 -20.43 -7.03
C GLU A 629 -15.74 -19.15 -6.88
N TYR A 630 -15.50 -18.38 -5.85
CA TYR A 630 -16.19 -17.12 -5.66
C TYR A 630 -15.70 -16.05 -6.65
N LEU A 631 -14.40 -15.91 -6.85
CA LEU A 631 -13.80 -14.96 -7.81
C LEU A 631 -14.36 -15.18 -9.23
N LYS A 632 -14.58 -16.42 -9.65
CA LYS A 632 -15.23 -16.77 -10.93
C LYS A 632 -16.64 -16.17 -11.09
N LYS A 633 -17.37 -15.92 -9.99
CA LYS A 633 -18.70 -15.30 -10.02
C LYS A 633 -18.66 -13.79 -10.17
N LEU A 634 -17.60 -13.13 -9.69
CA LEU A 634 -17.53 -11.66 -9.60
C LEU A 634 -17.28 -11.01 -10.96
N GLN A 635 -16.36 -11.55 -11.74
CA GLN A 635 -15.99 -10.98 -13.03
C GLN A 635 -17.19 -10.81 -13.98
N PRO A 636 -18.05 -11.84 -14.21
CA PRO A 636 -19.23 -11.69 -15.06
C PRO A 636 -20.23 -10.66 -14.54
N ILE A 637 -20.38 -10.50 -13.22
CA ILE A 637 -21.26 -9.48 -12.64
C ILE A 637 -20.78 -8.09 -13.05
N ARG A 638 -19.47 -7.81 -12.93
CA ARG A 638 -18.91 -6.50 -13.28
C ARG A 638 -18.87 -6.27 -14.79
N GLN A 639 -18.49 -7.27 -15.57
CA GLN A 639 -18.40 -7.18 -17.03
C GLN A 639 -19.75 -6.90 -17.68
N ASN A 640 -20.84 -7.45 -17.13
CA ASN A 640 -22.21 -7.29 -17.62
C ASN A 640 -23.02 -6.30 -16.77
N ALA A 641 -22.33 -5.37 -16.09
CA ALA A 641 -23.02 -4.44 -15.20
C ALA A 641 -23.97 -3.51 -16.00
N ALA A 642 -25.15 -3.34 -15.45
CA ALA A 642 -26.14 -2.37 -15.91
C ALA A 642 -25.73 -0.94 -15.47
N ASP A 643 -26.69 -0.02 -15.39
CA ASP A 643 -26.41 1.35 -14.98
C ASP A 643 -25.92 1.43 -13.53
N CYS A 644 -24.67 1.88 -13.38
CA CYS A 644 -23.99 2.14 -12.10
C CYS A 644 -23.87 3.66 -11.81
N SER A 645 -24.63 4.49 -12.49
CA SER A 645 -24.62 5.94 -12.25
C SER A 645 -25.10 6.25 -10.82
N SER A 646 -24.51 7.28 -10.22
CA SER A 646 -24.88 7.69 -8.86
C SER A 646 -26.33 8.18 -8.79
N VAL A 647 -27.05 7.69 -7.80
CA VAL A 647 -28.41 8.18 -7.42
C VAL A 647 -28.37 9.05 -6.17
N ALA A 648 -27.17 9.43 -5.73
CA ALA A 648 -26.98 10.21 -4.53
C ALA A 648 -27.69 11.57 -4.60
N LYS A 649 -28.35 11.93 -3.51
CA LYS A 649 -28.88 13.28 -3.26
C LYS A 649 -28.13 13.97 -2.13
N VAL A 650 -27.10 13.32 -1.59
CA VAL A 650 -26.23 13.81 -0.52
C VAL A 650 -24.80 13.88 -1.04
N ALA A 651 -24.19 15.05 -0.94
CA ALA A 651 -22.76 15.25 -1.15
C ALA A 651 -22.05 15.36 0.20
N LEU A 652 -21.08 14.50 0.43
CA LEU A 652 -20.13 14.61 1.52
C LEU A 652 -18.91 15.40 1.00
N VAL A 653 -18.73 16.61 1.51
CA VAL A 653 -17.77 17.57 0.98
C VAL A 653 -16.53 17.63 1.87
N GLY A 654 -15.39 17.26 1.31
CA GLY A 654 -14.06 17.44 1.92
C GLY A 654 -13.36 18.67 1.36
N ASP A 655 -12.79 19.48 2.24
CA ASP A 655 -12.01 20.65 1.87
C ASP A 655 -10.53 20.47 2.17
N LEU A 656 -9.72 20.29 1.13
CA LEU A 656 -8.28 20.08 1.25
C LEU A 656 -7.55 21.36 1.70
N GLU A 657 -8.05 22.51 1.32
CA GLU A 657 -7.50 23.80 1.72
C GLU A 657 -7.56 24.03 3.24
N SER A 658 -8.69 23.67 3.84
CA SER A 658 -8.86 23.78 5.29
C SER A 658 -7.97 22.82 6.10
N VAL A 659 -7.46 21.76 5.49
CA VAL A 659 -6.57 20.80 6.18
C VAL A 659 -5.26 21.45 6.61
N PHE A 660 -4.73 22.42 5.87
CA PHE A 660 -3.54 23.18 6.26
C PHE A 660 -3.70 23.92 7.59
N TYR A 661 -4.96 24.21 7.97
CA TYR A 661 -5.30 24.93 9.18
C TYR A 661 -5.75 24.03 10.32
N HIS A 662 -5.82 22.69 10.13
CA HIS A 662 -6.08 21.76 11.22
C HIS A 662 -4.89 21.74 12.18
N GLY A 663 -5.16 21.73 13.50
CA GLY A 663 -4.13 21.62 14.52
C GLY A 663 -3.48 20.22 14.54
N VAL A 664 -2.23 20.17 14.96
CA VAL A 664 -1.47 18.92 15.17
C VAL A 664 -1.70 18.45 16.60
N GLU A 665 -2.79 17.79 16.88
CA GLU A 665 -2.99 17.07 18.14
C GLU A 665 -2.98 15.56 17.84
N LYS A 666 -2.35 14.76 18.69
CA LYS A 666 -2.28 13.28 18.57
C LYS A 666 -3.64 12.62 18.40
N ILE A 667 -4.71 13.29 18.80
CA ILE A 667 -6.11 12.94 18.54
C ILE A 667 -6.78 14.22 18.09
N ASN A 668 -6.72 14.54 16.81
CA ASN A 668 -7.45 15.69 16.29
C ASN A 668 -8.95 15.36 16.26
N ALA A 669 -9.69 15.93 17.22
CA ALA A 669 -11.12 15.72 17.36
C ALA A 669 -11.91 16.15 16.11
N THR A 670 -11.42 17.13 15.34
CA THR A 670 -12.04 17.54 14.07
C THR A 670 -12.05 16.39 13.08
N ILE A 671 -10.90 15.72 12.92
CA ILE A 671 -10.75 14.62 11.94
C ILE A 671 -11.56 13.42 12.37
N THR A 672 -11.40 12.99 13.64
CA THR A 672 -12.07 11.79 14.11
C THR A 672 -13.59 11.96 14.19
N SER A 673 -14.06 13.16 14.51
CA SER A 673 -15.48 13.44 14.70
C SER A 673 -16.18 13.96 13.46
N SER A 674 -15.59 14.96 12.79
CA SER A 674 -16.24 15.63 11.65
C SER A 674 -16.02 14.87 10.35
N ILE A 675 -14.81 14.35 10.10
CA ILE A 675 -14.45 13.67 8.85
C ILE A 675 -14.82 12.20 8.93
N ASN A 676 -14.04 11.41 9.71
CA ASN A 676 -14.22 9.96 9.75
C ASN A 676 -15.53 9.53 10.40
N GLY A 677 -15.98 10.27 11.44
CA GLY A 677 -17.25 9.97 12.10
C GLY A 677 -18.47 10.22 11.19
N THR A 678 -18.46 11.29 10.38
CA THR A 678 -19.55 11.56 9.43
C THR A 678 -19.56 10.55 8.28
N LEU A 679 -18.39 10.15 7.80
CA LEU A 679 -18.27 9.10 6.79
C LEU A 679 -18.89 7.79 7.29
N ASP A 680 -18.53 7.35 8.50
CA ASP A 680 -19.07 6.14 9.13
C ASP A 680 -20.61 6.21 9.24
N LEU A 681 -21.14 7.29 9.74
CA LEU A 681 -22.59 7.49 9.87
C LEU A 681 -23.31 7.42 8.52
N LEU A 682 -22.73 7.97 7.46
CA LEU A 682 -23.34 7.93 6.12
C LEU A 682 -23.38 6.52 5.55
N THR A 683 -22.36 5.69 5.80
CA THR A 683 -22.38 4.29 5.35
C THR A 683 -23.53 3.49 5.96
N HIS A 684 -24.05 3.92 7.13
CA HIS A 684 -25.15 3.30 7.86
C HIS A 684 -26.49 4.05 7.74
N ALA A 685 -26.47 5.27 7.17
CA ALA A 685 -27.68 6.10 7.07
C ALA A 685 -28.74 5.52 6.15
N GLY A 686 -28.34 4.67 5.20
CA GLY A 686 -29.22 4.05 4.21
C GLY A 686 -29.64 4.99 3.08
N ALA A 687 -28.99 6.15 2.95
CA ALA A 687 -29.12 7.07 1.83
C ALA A 687 -27.81 7.06 1.01
N PRO A 688 -27.86 6.85 -0.31
CA PRO A 688 -26.69 6.98 -1.16
C PRO A 688 -26.07 8.37 -1.04
N PHE A 689 -24.74 8.41 -1.02
CA PHE A 689 -23.96 9.64 -0.95
C PHE A 689 -22.71 9.56 -1.83
N ASP A 690 -22.26 10.71 -2.30
CA ASP A 690 -21.01 10.87 -3.03
C ASP A 690 -20.03 11.69 -2.17
N ALA A 691 -18.74 11.34 -2.17
CA ALA A 691 -17.70 12.08 -1.49
C ALA A 691 -16.87 12.87 -2.51
N ILE A 692 -16.92 14.19 -2.44
CA ILE A 692 -16.31 15.10 -3.40
C ILE A 692 -15.45 16.17 -2.74
N ALA A 693 -14.46 16.69 -3.47
CA ALA A 693 -13.71 17.86 -3.05
C ALA A 693 -14.59 19.13 -3.14
N SER A 694 -14.40 20.07 -2.21
CA SER A 694 -15.08 21.38 -2.23
C SER A 694 -14.88 22.13 -3.56
N THR A 695 -13.70 21.99 -4.16
CA THR A 695 -13.31 22.62 -5.43
C THR A 695 -14.04 22.05 -6.65
N ASP A 696 -14.62 20.86 -6.52
CA ASP A 696 -15.28 20.18 -7.64
C ASP A 696 -16.78 20.47 -7.69
N ILE A 697 -17.32 21.15 -6.67
CA ILE A 697 -18.74 21.53 -6.66
C ILE A 697 -19.07 22.42 -7.86
N GLY A 698 -19.92 21.91 -8.74
CA GLY A 698 -20.33 22.62 -9.96
C GLY A 698 -19.61 22.19 -11.22
N LEU A 699 -18.70 21.24 -11.15
CA LEU A 699 -18.16 20.59 -12.35
C LEU A 699 -19.27 19.81 -13.09
N PRO A 700 -19.19 19.73 -14.42
CA PRO A 700 -20.10 18.90 -15.21
C PRO A 700 -20.04 17.43 -14.77
N GLY A 701 -21.18 16.74 -14.81
CA GLY A 701 -21.28 15.30 -14.48
C GLY A 701 -21.59 15.00 -13.02
N LEU A 702 -21.70 16.01 -12.15
CA LEU A 702 -22.22 15.83 -10.79
C LEU A 702 -23.72 15.54 -10.80
N PRO A 703 -24.21 14.64 -9.90
CA PRO A 703 -25.64 14.54 -9.60
C PRO A 703 -26.20 15.87 -9.05
N ASP A 704 -27.50 16.05 -9.20
CA ASP A 704 -28.20 17.19 -8.55
C ASP A 704 -28.45 16.87 -7.08
N TYR A 705 -27.42 17.13 -6.23
CA TYR A 705 -27.52 16.93 -4.80
C TYR A 705 -28.51 17.91 -4.16
N GLN A 706 -29.26 17.44 -3.17
CA GLN A 706 -30.17 18.22 -2.36
C GLN A 706 -29.49 18.72 -1.07
N VAL A 707 -28.63 17.87 -0.49
CA VAL A 707 -27.93 18.10 0.78
C VAL A 707 -26.42 18.08 0.56
N TYR A 708 -25.73 19.10 1.06
CA TYR A 708 -24.27 19.19 1.08
C TYR A 708 -23.79 19.20 2.53
N ILE A 709 -22.97 18.22 2.93
CA ILE A 709 -22.39 18.12 4.26
C ILE A 709 -20.92 18.53 4.19
N PHE A 710 -20.62 19.73 4.66
CA PHE A 710 -19.24 20.25 4.73
C PHE A 710 -18.60 19.78 6.04
N MET A 711 -17.67 18.83 5.92
CA MET A 711 -17.05 18.17 7.08
C MET A 711 -16.05 19.06 7.82
N ASN A 712 -15.28 19.85 7.10
CA ASN A 712 -14.10 20.51 7.62
C ASN A 712 -13.81 21.89 7.02
N LEU A 713 -14.77 22.57 6.43
CA LEU A 713 -14.59 23.88 5.78
C LEU A 713 -14.35 24.99 6.83
N CYS A 714 -13.21 24.98 7.51
CA CYS A 714 -12.87 26.00 8.51
C CYS A 714 -12.21 27.23 7.91
N TYR A 715 -11.50 27.11 6.81
CA TYR A 715 -10.88 28.22 6.08
C TYR A 715 -11.67 28.57 4.82
N LEU A 716 -12.09 29.84 4.73
CA LEU A 716 -12.98 30.32 3.67
C LEU A 716 -12.21 31.11 2.61
N THR A 717 -12.13 30.56 1.40
CA THR A 717 -11.59 31.27 0.24
C THR A 717 -12.69 32.03 -0.51
N PRO A 718 -12.35 33.00 -1.39
CA PRO A 718 -13.33 33.67 -2.27
C PRO A 718 -14.12 32.68 -3.15
N GLU A 719 -13.49 31.60 -3.64
CA GLU A 719 -14.14 30.56 -4.43
C GLU A 719 -15.20 29.81 -3.60
N HIS A 720 -14.90 29.53 -2.33
CA HIS A 720 -15.87 28.94 -1.40
C HIS A 720 -17.09 29.84 -1.22
N GLN A 721 -16.90 31.14 -1.05
CA GLN A 721 -18.01 32.12 -0.89
C GLN A 721 -18.92 32.09 -2.12
N VAL A 722 -18.36 32.13 -3.33
CA VAL A 722 -19.12 32.06 -4.59
C VAL A 722 -19.90 30.75 -4.68
N THR A 723 -19.28 29.63 -4.31
CA THR A 723 -19.91 28.32 -4.34
C THR A 723 -21.06 28.21 -3.34
N ILE A 724 -20.87 28.66 -2.11
CA ILE A 724 -21.89 28.68 -1.06
C ILE A 724 -23.09 29.54 -1.50
N GLU A 725 -22.83 30.73 -2.02
CA GLU A 725 -23.88 31.62 -2.50
C GLU A 725 -24.70 31.00 -3.65
N ARG A 726 -24.03 30.32 -4.59
CA ARG A 726 -24.66 29.58 -5.68
C ARG A 726 -25.59 28.47 -5.16
N LEU A 727 -25.10 27.66 -4.21
CA LEU A 727 -25.88 26.59 -3.60
C LEU A 727 -27.10 27.13 -2.84
N ARG A 728 -26.96 28.23 -2.13
CA ARG A 728 -28.05 28.91 -1.44
C ARG A 728 -29.09 29.41 -2.41
N LYS A 729 -28.70 30.13 -3.47
CA LYS A 729 -29.62 30.60 -4.53
C LYS A 729 -30.36 29.45 -5.22
N ALA A 730 -29.76 28.27 -5.27
CA ALA A 730 -30.36 27.06 -5.78
C ALA A 730 -31.29 26.35 -4.75
N GLY A 731 -31.49 26.92 -3.58
CA GLY A 731 -32.37 26.38 -2.52
C GLY A 731 -31.85 25.12 -1.86
N LYS A 732 -30.56 24.81 -1.93
CA LYS A 732 -29.95 23.59 -1.39
C LYS A 732 -29.92 23.61 0.15
N THR A 733 -29.81 22.43 0.74
CA THR A 733 -29.59 22.27 2.18
C THR A 733 -28.11 22.14 2.45
N LEU A 734 -27.57 23.01 3.31
CA LEU A 734 -26.17 23.07 3.69
C LEU A 734 -26.02 22.65 5.15
N VAL A 735 -25.17 21.67 5.40
CA VAL A 735 -24.89 21.12 6.74
C VAL A 735 -23.44 21.46 7.09
N TRP A 736 -23.25 22.12 8.20
CA TRP A 736 -21.99 22.66 8.65
C TRP A 736 -21.54 22.00 9.95
N LEU A 737 -20.28 21.57 9.96
CA LEU A 737 -19.67 20.96 11.14
C LEU A 737 -18.60 21.88 11.72
N TYR A 738 -18.62 22.07 13.02
CA TYR A 738 -17.70 22.82 13.88
C TYR A 738 -17.61 24.33 13.57
N ALA A 739 -16.59 24.76 12.80
CA ALA A 739 -16.20 26.15 12.60
C ALA A 739 -16.20 26.55 11.11
N PRO A 740 -17.33 26.40 10.38
CA PRO A 740 -17.34 26.62 8.94
C PRO A 740 -17.09 28.10 8.61
N GLY A 741 -16.03 28.36 7.85
CA GLY A 741 -15.62 29.69 7.44
C GLY A 741 -15.18 30.61 8.59
N TYR A 742 -14.80 30.06 9.74
CA TYR A 742 -14.31 30.86 10.87
C TYR A 742 -12.97 31.51 10.59
N LEU A 743 -12.15 30.90 9.74
CA LEU A 743 -10.86 31.41 9.30
C LEU A 743 -10.97 32.01 7.90
N THR A 744 -10.35 33.19 7.74
CA THR A 744 -10.17 33.87 6.46
C THR A 744 -8.69 34.25 6.29
N ALA A 745 -8.30 34.82 5.17
CA ALA A 745 -6.95 35.36 5.01
C ALA A 745 -6.56 36.40 6.07
N ASP A 746 -7.57 37.10 6.64
CA ASP A 746 -7.41 38.12 7.66
C ASP A 746 -7.44 37.57 9.10
N GLY A 747 -7.46 36.24 9.28
CA GLY A 747 -7.50 35.58 10.59
C GLY A 747 -8.86 35.05 10.99
N ALA A 748 -9.03 34.74 12.29
CA ALA A 748 -10.27 34.24 12.86
C ALA A 748 -11.38 35.30 12.89
N SER A 749 -12.56 34.99 12.33
CA SER A 749 -13.68 35.92 12.16
C SER A 749 -15.03 35.25 12.50
N LEU A 750 -15.66 35.75 13.56
CA LEU A 750 -17.00 35.31 13.92
C LEU A 750 -18.07 35.80 12.91
N GLU A 751 -17.84 36.96 12.30
CA GLU A 751 -18.69 37.49 11.24
C GLU A 751 -18.71 36.60 10.01
N SER A 752 -17.53 36.07 9.63
CA SER A 752 -17.39 35.13 8.53
C SER A 752 -18.10 33.79 8.79
N LEU A 753 -17.99 33.26 10.03
CA LEU A 753 -18.74 32.08 10.46
C LEU A 753 -20.26 32.32 10.42
N GLU A 754 -20.73 33.49 10.89
CA GLU A 754 -22.17 33.90 10.81
C GLU A 754 -22.61 33.98 9.33
N ALA A 755 -21.82 34.64 8.48
CA ALA A 755 -22.14 34.74 7.07
C ALA A 755 -22.21 33.38 6.40
N THR A 756 -21.26 32.46 6.74
CA THR A 756 -21.20 31.10 6.20
C THR A 756 -22.36 30.22 6.66
N THR A 757 -22.76 30.31 7.92
CA THR A 757 -23.89 29.52 8.45
C THR A 757 -25.25 30.17 8.17
N GLY A 758 -25.31 31.48 7.98
CA GLY A 758 -26.52 32.26 7.92
C GLY A 758 -27.21 32.44 9.31
N MET A 759 -26.49 32.18 10.39
CA MET A 759 -26.95 32.20 11.76
C MET A 759 -26.18 33.23 12.59
N LYS A 760 -26.82 33.80 13.60
CA LYS A 760 -26.10 34.59 14.60
C LYS A 760 -25.42 33.67 15.59
N ILE A 761 -24.14 33.87 15.81
CA ILE A 761 -23.29 32.99 16.59
C ILE A 761 -22.68 33.74 17.77
N THR A 762 -22.65 33.08 18.92
CA THR A 762 -21.90 33.56 20.09
C THR A 762 -20.75 32.56 20.34
N MET A 763 -19.54 33.06 20.52
CA MET A 763 -18.42 32.31 21.01
C MET A 763 -18.44 32.24 22.54
N LEU A 764 -18.26 31.05 23.08
CA LEU A 764 -18.27 30.80 24.51
C LEU A 764 -16.84 30.42 24.97
N PRO A 765 -16.35 30.98 26.10
CA PRO A 765 -15.06 30.61 26.65
C PRO A 765 -15.02 29.16 27.14
N ASP A 766 -16.13 28.70 27.74
CA ASP A 766 -16.37 27.30 28.15
C ASP A 766 -17.81 26.93 27.88
N ASP A 767 -18.07 25.71 27.43
CA ASP A 767 -19.41 25.15 27.34
C ASP A 767 -19.59 24.12 28.47
N PRO A 768 -20.37 24.43 29.51
CA PRO A 768 -20.63 23.53 30.63
C PRO A 768 -21.43 22.27 30.22
N GLU A 769 -22.10 22.29 29.05
CA GLU A 769 -22.79 21.12 28.49
C GLU A 769 -21.89 20.30 27.55
N ALA A 770 -20.70 20.82 27.19
CA ALA A 770 -19.75 20.09 26.37
C ALA A 770 -19.18 18.90 27.19
N GLN A 771 -19.47 17.70 26.76
CA GLN A 771 -18.64 16.53 27.05
C GLN A 771 -17.18 16.95 26.84
N PRO A 772 -16.16 16.28 27.38
CA PRO A 772 -14.76 16.65 27.19
C PRO A 772 -14.41 16.65 25.70
N ASN A 773 -14.91 17.67 25.03
CA ASN A 773 -14.68 17.89 23.61
C ASN A 773 -13.39 18.66 23.46
N LEU A 774 -12.52 18.10 22.66
CA LEU A 774 -11.22 18.69 22.36
C LEU A 774 -11.34 19.90 21.41
N LEU A 775 -12.51 20.09 20.72
CA LEU A 775 -12.71 21.19 19.78
C LEU A 775 -12.93 22.53 20.50
N ARG A 776 -12.08 23.50 20.23
CA ARG A 776 -12.17 24.89 20.76
C ARG A 776 -11.89 25.90 19.64
N PRO A 777 -12.45 27.12 19.68
CA PRO A 777 -13.45 27.64 20.64
C PRO A 777 -14.83 26.98 20.50
N PHE A 778 -15.68 27.17 21.50
CA PHE A 778 -17.09 26.72 21.46
C PHE A 778 -17.97 27.77 20.82
N PHE A 779 -18.93 27.33 20.00
CA PHE A 779 -19.88 28.20 19.32
C PHE A 779 -21.32 27.83 19.65
N ARG A 780 -22.20 28.82 19.68
CA ARG A 780 -23.63 28.62 19.89
C ARG A 780 -24.41 29.53 18.94
N ALA A 781 -25.38 28.97 18.19
CA ALA A 781 -26.31 29.76 17.41
C ALA A 781 -27.40 30.33 18.30
N THR A 782 -27.78 31.59 18.09
CA THR A 782 -28.71 32.33 18.95
C THR A 782 -30.04 32.69 18.27
N ASP A 783 -30.11 32.62 16.94
CA ASP A 783 -31.30 33.01 16.14
C ASP A 783 -31.82 31.86 15.26
N ALA A 784 -31.45 30.63 15.59
CA ALA A 784 -31.85 29.42 14.91
C ALA A 784 -32.62 28.46 15.81
N LYS A 785 -33.48 27.64 15.22
CA LYS A 785 -34.22 26.62 15.96
C LYS A 785 -33.30 25.48 16.35
N LYS A 786 -33.37 25.04 17.61
CA LYS A 786 -32.63 23.85 18.06
C LYS A 786 -33.06 22.61 17.25
N PHE A 787 -32.12 21.82 16.82
CA PHE A 787 -32.31 20.57 16.11
C PHE A 787 -31.32 19.52 16.66
N HIS A 788 -31.79 18.67 17.55
CA HIS A 788 -30.95 17.73 18.32
C HIS A 788 -29.76 18.43 18.98
N GLN A 789 -28.54 18.01 18.68
CA GLN A 789 -27.31 18.60 19.19
C GLN A 789 -26.87 19.87 18.44
N GLY A 790 -27.55 20.21 17.33
CA GLY A 790 -27.28 21.36 16.49
C GLY A 790 -28.45 22.33 16.37
N TYR A 791 -28.46 23.06 15.26
CA TYR A 791 -29.40 24.11 14.94
C TYR A 791 -29.86 24.01 13.49
N ARG A 792 -31.09 24.43 13.22
CA ARG A 792 -31.68 24.51 11.88
C ARG A 792 -32.27 25.89 11.64
N LYS A 793 -32.01 26.46 10.46
CA LYS A 793 -32.59 27.74 10.04
C LYS A 793 -32.93 27.70 8.55
N LYS A 794 -34.15 28.11 8.23
CA LYS A 794 -34.56 28.41 6.84
C LYS A 794 -34.11 29.83 6.55
N LEU A 795 -33.32 30.03 5.52
CA LEU A 795 -32.77 31.32 5.14
C LEU A 795 -33.72 32.06 4.19
N ALA A 796 -33.51 33.37 4.05
CA ALA A 796 -34.36 34.23 3.22
C ALA A 796 -34.25 33.93 1.72
N ASP A 797 -33.13 33.36 1.30
CA ASP A 797 -32.86 32.95 -0.09
C ASP A 797 -33.51 31.61 -0.47
N GLY A 798 -34.25 30.99 0.46
CA GLY A 798 -34.94 29.74 0.24
C GLY A 798 -34.12 28.48 0.59
N SER A 799 -32.82 28.61 0.88
CA SER A 799 -31.99 27.51 1.35
C SER A 799 -32.25 27.12 2.80
N THR A 800 -31.78 25.94 3.20
CA THR A 800 -31.79 25.48 4.59
C THR A 800 -30.39 25.31 5.11
N SER A 801 -30.11 25.83 6.29
CA SER A 801 -28.81 25.68 6.96
C SER A 801 -28.98 24.86 8.23
N TYR A 802 -28.17 23.82 8.39
CA TYR A 802 -27.97 23.07 9.62
C TYR A 802 -26.59 23.35 10.16
N TYR A 803 -26.47 23.54 11.46
CA TYR A 803 -25.19 23.82 12.09
C TYR A 803 -24.97 22.95 13.33
N PHE A 804 -23.86 22.21 13.35
CA PHE A 804 -23.46 21.34 14.46
C PHE A 804 -22.13 21.83 15.04
N PRO A 805 -22.15 22.70 16.03
CA PRO A 805 -20.95 23.36 16.56
C PRO A 805 -19.96 22.41 17.21
N ASN A 806 -20.38 21.23 17.63
CA ASN A 806 -19.49 20.19 18.19
C ASN A 806 -18.77 19.37 17.13
N GLY A 807 -18.97 19.67 15.84
CA GLY A 807 -18.39 18.89 14.75
C GLY A 807 -18.88 17.43 14.66
N ARG A 808 -19.97 17.09 15.36
CA ARG A 808 -20.50 15.72 15.46
C ARG A 808 -21.99 15.66 15.10
N LEU A 809 -22.30 14.58 14.39
CA LEU A 809 -23.64 14.07 14.18
C LEU A 809 -23.79 12.75 14.93
N ASP A 810 -24.99 12.35 15.25
CA ASP A 810 -25.32 10.97 15.58
C ASP A 810 -26.26 10.38 14.51
N ALA A 811 -26.40 9.06 14.51
CA ALA A 811 -27.17 8.34 13.49
C ALA A 811 -28.65 8.76 13.46
N ALA A 812 -29.26 9.03 14.62
CA ALA A 812 -30.66 9.47 14.71
C ALA A 812 -30.83 10.86 14.12
N THR A 813 -29.93 11.79 14.48
CA THR A 813 -29.90 13.16 13.98
C THR A 813 -29.71 13.20 12.47
N LEU A 814 -28.74 12.44 11.93
CA LEU A 814 -28.50 12.38 10.50
C LEU A 814 -29.72 11.83 9.74
N ARG A 815 -30.30 10.72 10.18
CA ARG A 815 -31.48 10.12 9.52
C ARG A 815 -32.70 11.02 9.58
N GLU A 816 -32.91 11.74 10.67
CA GLU A 816 -34.02 12.72 10.80
C GLU A 816 -33.79 13.93 9.87
N LEU A 817 -32.56 14.45 9.80
CA LEU A 817 -32.17 15.50 8.86
C LEU A 817 -32.48 15.08 7.41
N LEU A 818 -31.97 13.92 6.99
CA LEU A 818 -32.17 13.41 5.65
C LEU A 818 -33.67 13.25 5.30
N LYS A 819 -34.47 12.67 6.22
CA LYS A 819 -35.93 12.55 6.04
C LYS A 819 -36.62 13.91 5.97
N THR A 820 -36.21 14.88 6.82
CA THR A 820 -36.80 16.24 6.86
C THR A 820 -36.58 16.98 5.55
N GLU A 821 -35.42 16.73 4.91
CA GLU A 821 -35.07 17.32 3.63
C GLU A 821 -35.51 16.45 2.43
N GLY A 822 -36.35 15.43 2.66
CA GLY A 822 -36.96 14.62 1.59
C GLY A 822 -36.02 13.59 0.94
N ILE A 823 -34.90 13.26 1.57
CA ILE A 823 -33.98 12.26 1.06
C ILE A 823 -34.55 10.86 1.29
N HIS A 824 -34.57 10.06 0.23
CA HIS A 824 -35.04 8.69 0.31
C HIS A 824 -34.04 7.79 1.07
N ILE A 825 -34.56 7.00 2.02
CA ILE A 825 -33.80 6.05 2.82
C ILE A 825 -34.09 4.63 2.32
N TYR A 826 -33.12 4.02 1.69
CA TYR A 826 -33.23 2.67 1.11
C TYR A 826 -33.25 1.55 2.18
N GLY A 827 -32.69 1.79 3.36
CA GLY A 827 -32.61 0.80 4.43
C GLY A 827 -31.51 1.12 5.43
N GLY A 828 -30.74 0.12 5.83
CA GLY A 828 -29.59 0.27 6.73
C GLY A 828 -29.99 0.54 8.19
N ASP A 829 -29.10 0.26 9.10
CA ASP A 829 -29.21 0.55 10.55
C ASP A 829 -27.80 0.60 11.16
N ALA A 830 -27.68 0.68 12.46
CA ALA A 830 -26.39 0.77 13.15
C ALA A 830 -25.47 -0.47 12.96
N THR A 831 -26.00 -1.58 12.48
CA THR A 831 -25.30 -2.86 12.31
C THR A 831 -25.25 -3.32 10.83
N THR A 832 -25.76 -2.47 9.93
CA THR A 832 -25.92 -2.80 8.51
C THR A 832 -25.52 -1.60 7.66
N SER A 833 -24.40 -1.69 6.97
CA SER A 833 -24.04 -0.70 5.96
C SER A 833 -24.81 -0.91 4.67
N LEU A 834 -25.05 0.19 3.93
CA LEU A 834 -25.79 0.18 2.69
C LEU A 834 -25.16 1.13 1.64
N TYR A 835 -25.00 0.62 0.43
CA TYR A 835 -24.69 1.40 -0.76
C TYR A 835 -25.69 1.11 -1.88
N ALA A 836 -26.04 2.13 -2.67
CA ALA A 836 -26.90 1.96 -3.83
C ALA A 836 -26.53 2.92 -4.98
N ASN A 837 -26.75 2.49 -6.21
CA ASN A 837 -26.63 3.28 -7.44
C ASN A 837 -27.82 3.02 -8.38
N GLY A 838 -27.71 3.31 -9.65
CA GLY A 838 -28.81 3.23 -10.64
C GLY A 838 -29.50 1.89 -10.73
N ASN A 839 -28.78 0.77 -10.61
CA ASN A 839 -29.38 -0.58 -10.70
C ASN A 839 -28.91 -1.54 -9.58
N TYR A 840 -28.02 -1.13 -8.68
CA TYR A 840 -27.50 -2.04 -7.66
C TYR A 840 -27.70 -1.49 -6.26
N LEU A 841 -27.96 -2.41 -5.33
CA LEU A 841 -27.99 -2.13 -3.89
C LEU A 841 -27.24 -3.23 -3.15
N MET A 842 -26.35 -2.82 -2.25
CA MET A 842 -25.62 -3.71 -1.35
C MET A 842 -26.00 -3.43 0.09
N ILE A 843 -26.14 -4.49 0.89
CA ILE A 843 -26.10 -4.43 2.34
C ILE A 843 -25.05 -5.40 2.88
N SER A 844 -24.33 -4.97 3.92
CA SER A 844 -23.42 -5.83 4.68
C SER A 844 -23.86 -5.80 6.14
N THR A 845 -24.06 -6.98 6.74
CA THR A 845 -24.64 -7.13 8.08
C THR A 845 -23.63 -7.69 9.07
N SER A 846 -23.59 -7.16 10.30
CA SER A 846 -22.89 -7.79 11.42
C SER A 846 -23.76 -8.87 12.09
N ASP A 847 -25.06 -8.64 12.19
CA ASP A 847 -26.01 -9.47 12.92
C ASP A 847 -27.11 -10.02 12.01
N ALA A 848 -27.66 -11.18 12.41
CA ALA A 848 -28.83 -11.74 11.73
C ALA A 848 -30.10 -10.96 12.10
N GLY A 849 -30.97 -10.73 11.11
CA GLY A 849 -32.24 -10.03 11.35
C GLY A 849 -33.01 -9.76 10.07
N ASN A 850 -34.16 -9.11 10.23
CA ASN A 850 -34.97 -8.69 9.10
C ASN A 850 -34.46 -7.30 8.64
N GLN A 851 -34.00 -7.23 7.42
CA GLN A 851 -33.61 -5.99 6.75
C GLN A 851 -34.71 -5.57 5.78
N THR A 852 -35.22 -4.34 5.90
CA THR A 852 -36.25 -3.83 4.98
C THR A 852 -35.61 -2.86 3.99
N LEU A 853 -35.60 -3.28 2.73
CA LEU A 853 -35.15 -2.47 1.61
C LEU A 853 -36.32 -1.70 1.03
N ARG A 854 -36.19 -0.39 0.79
CA ARG A 854 -37.22 0.50 0.25
C ARG A 854 -36.71 1.18 -1.00
N PHE A 855 -37.52 1.22 -2.04
CA PHE A 855 -37.15 1.86 -3.30
C PHE A 855 -38.11 3.05 -3.56
N PRO A 856 -37.66 4.08 -4.31
CA PRO A 856 -38.51 5.23 -4.64
C PRO A 856 -39.75 4.88 -5.45
N GLN A 857 -39.71 3.75 -6.14
CA GLN A 857 -40.79 3.22 -6.96
C GLN A 857 -40.78 1.70 -6.95
N LYS A 858 -41.80 1.05 -7.53
CA LYS A 858 -41.83 -0.41 -7.66
C LYS A 858 -40.69 -0.94 -8.51
N VAL A 859 -40.05 -1.99 -8.04
CA VAL A 859 -38.95 -2.66 -8.72
C VAL A 859 -39.13 -4.18 -8.66
N ARG A 860 -38.52 -4.89 -9.61
CA ARG A 860 -38.22 -6.32 -9.46
C ARG A 860 -36.81 -6.42 -8.91
N LEU A 861 -36.57 -7.41 -8.04
CA LEU A 861 -35.34 -7.56 -7.31
C LEU A 861 -34.69 -8.91 -7.57
N LEU A 862 -33.41 -8.89 -8.00
CA LEU A 862 -32.58 -10.07 -8.23
C LEU A 862 -31.41 -10.02 -7.24
N GLN A 863 -31.33 -10.96 -6.32
CA GLN A 863 -30.13 -11.16 -5.50
C GLN A 863 -29.04 -11.78 -6.38
N LEU A 864 -27.86 -11.17 -6.40
CA LEU A 864 -26.66 -11.66 -7.10
C LEU A 864 -25.72 -12.39 -6.14
N LEU A 865 -25.55 -11.86 -4.91
CA LEU A 865 -24.69 -12.40 -3.86
C LEU A 865 -25.49 -12.52 -2.55
N PRO A 866 -25.15 -13.50 -1.68
CA PRO A 866 -24.16 -14.57 -1.84
C PRO A 866 -24.54 -15.62 -2.88
N GLU A 867 -25.81 -15.81 -3.18
CA GLU A 867 -26.35 -16.73 -4.16
C GLU A 867 -27.29 -16.00 -5.12
N ARG A 868 -27.24 -16.38 -6.40
CA ARG A 868 -28.15 -15.81 -7.41
C ARG A 868 -29.56 -16.34 -7.21
N LYS A 869 -30.52 -15.43 -6.96
CA LYS A 869 -31.90 -15.76 -6.66
C LYS A 869 -32.85 -14.64 -7.00
N GLU A 870 -33.92 -14.91 -7.71
CA GLU A 870 -35.00 -13.96 -7.90
C GLU A 870 -35.80 -13.79 -6.61
N ILE A 871 -36.09 -12.54 -6.24
CA ILE A 871 -37.00 -12.21 -5.14
C ILE A 871 -38.39 -12.05 -5.75
N PRO A 872 -39.38 -12.85 -5.36
CA PRO A 872 -40.69 -12.85 -6.03
C PRO A 872 -41.42 -11.52 -5.91
N GLY A 873 -42.08 -11.14 -7.01
CA GLY A 873 -42.97 -9.98 -7.08
C GLY A 873 -42.26 -8.68 -7.47
N SER A 874 -43.11 -7.65 -7.68
CA SER A 874 -42.69 -6.26 -7.90
C SER A 874 -43.26 -5.40 -6.77
N ALA A 875 -42.41 -4.69 -6.07
CA ALA A 875 -42.78 -3.86 -4.91
C ALA A 875 -41.83 -2.69 -4.74
N ASP A 876 -42.24 -1.70 -3.97
CA ASP A 876 -41.37 -0.61 -3.48
C ASP A 876 -40.71 -0.94 -2.15
N SER A 877 -41.04 -2.08 -1.54
CA SER A 877 -40.46 -2.52 -0.28
C SER A 877 -40.32 -4.04 -0.24
N PHE A 878 -39.14 -4.51 0.21
CA PHE A 878 -38.83 -5.93 0.39
C PHE A 878 -38.24 -6.16 1.77
N THR A 879 -38.68 -7.22 2.46
CA THR A 879 -38.06 -7.63 3.72
C THR A 879 -37.18 -8.85 3.45
N ILE A 880 -35.90 -8.73 3.72
CA ILE A 880 -34.88 -9.76 3.56
C ILE A 880 -34.51 -10.29 4.94
N LYS A 881 -34.64 -11.60 5.15
CA LYS A 881 -34.11 -12.27 6.34
C LYS A 881 -32.60 -12.42 6.16
N ALA A 882 -31.86 -11.43 6.66
CA ALA A 882 -30.42 -11.41 6.57
C ALA A 882 -29.77 -12.35 7.58
N ALA A 883 -28.73 -13.07 7.15
CA ALA A 883 -27.87 -13.86 8.02
C ALA A 883 -26.83 -12.97 8.70
N ARG A 884 -26.23 -13.47 9.77
CA ARG A 884 -25.11 -12.80 10.44
C ARG A 884 -23.87 -12.78 9.53
N ARG A 885 -23.08 -11.71 9.57
CA ARG A 885 -21.81 -11.58 8.85
C ARG A 885 -21.94 -11.88 7.35
N THR A 886 -22.97 -11.32 6.71
CA THR A 886 -23.28 -11.64 5.33
C THR A 886 -23.42 -10.37 4.50
N THR A 887 -22.86 -10.40 3.31
CA THR A 887 -23.01 -9.34 2.31
C THR A 887 -23.97 -9.79 1.23
N TYR A 888 -24.96 -8.95 0.96
CA TYR A 888 -25.93 -9.14 -0.11
C TYR A 888 -25.74 -8.09 -1.19
N LEU A 889 -25.66 -8.50 -2.43
CA LEU A 889 -25.72 -7.62 -3.60
C LEU A 889 -26.99 -7.92 -4.37
N PHE A 890 -27.80 -6.90 -4.58
CA PHE A 890 -29.03 -6.96 -5.38
C PHE A 890 -28.88 -6.13 -6.64
N GLN A 891 -29.43 -6.65 -7.74
CA GLN A 891 -29.75 -5.87 -8.92
C GLN A 891 -31.25 -5.59 -8.93
N TYR A 892 -31.66 -4.37 -9.21
CA TYR A 892 -33.06 -4.00 -9.27
C TYR A 892 -33.41 -3.39 -10.62
N PHE A 893 -34.65 -3.65 -11.05
CA PHE A 893 -35.18 -3.24 -12.33
C PHE A 893 -36.46 -2.43 -12.10
N THR A 894 -36.46 -1.17 -12.51
CA THR A 894 -37.66 -0.32 -12.46
C THR A 894 -38.68 -0.80 -13.49
N GLU A 895 -39.97 -0.76 -13.13
CA GLU A 895 -41.08 -1.08 -14.05
C GLU A 895 -41.39 0.05 -15.00
#